data_8025b742b7991ced1c9d60f06a613949
#
_entry.id   8025b742b7991ced1c9d60f06a613949
#
_cell.length_a   1.000
_cell.length_b   1.000
_cell.length_c   1.000
_cell.angle_alpha   90.00
_cell.angle_beta   90.00
_cell.angle_gamma   90.00
#
_symmetry.space_group_name_H-M   'P 1'
#
loop_
_entity.id
_entity.type
_entity.pdbx_description
1 polymer ?
#
loop_
_entity_poly.entity_id
_entity_poly.type
_entity_poly.pdbx_seq_one_letter_code
_entity_poly.pdbx_strand_id
1 'polypeptide(L)'
;MGNFRDRLFRRIAAMQNAKAASNKKMQEANTADQYCHGMRKDPDVNLTDAQLAEVHKFWDKYAFAYKNAPRTQAFFSALSGRFDPCYCEIGLMAYYMWRFYDQAQYHTAFHDKNYREFLFHDVPYTPAYIHRIRGQYYDQNFQHISYDRAMSTLEELVAGREEKLIVKPTPGGGGNGISFIRRGDTKEEISEHLDAIKNDDLIIERFVKAHPSFAAANPTSLNSLRIVTFMYDGEIEVIAVLFRMGAVSKEVDNFTQGGVACGVSEGGVCMDYGVDHWGNRYDVHPSGFRFAGHKLYGVDQAVALAKKLHERIPQFRQMSWDIAVDENGVATLIEMNPRGEAGIYEAIGRLPFGKRTASIIDEYLFIAFFNQGANWRWDYNEYADHIVLTKYGWERSTVRVPEKINGKTVTHIAANCFSGQRIKRIIIPGCVKSWDDRICAEMEHQPEITWLEDNRGIVVPAVEQISGGLRGDGNYIQWEPVEGVTTYHIYRMQQGQEREFIKAVSSYTTAYKDHNVLDGVLYYYYVRTHDSSCNIFGDWSRAVGIRTRLSQGVLPAVEQISGGLRGDGNRIQWEPVEGASSYYIYRMQQGQEREFIKTVDSYTTAYKDHNVLDGVLYYYYVRAYNSSCGVLSDWSRAVGIRTRLSQENSGTENDG
;
A
#
# COMPACT_ATOMS: atom_id res chain seq x y z
N MET A 1 -33.06 2.12 25.25
CA MET A 1 -32.50 3.38 24.72
C MET A 1 -31.66 3.03 23.50
N GLY A 2 -32.06 3.44 22.30
CA GLY A 2 -31.25 3.20 21.09
C GLY A 2 -29.93 3.94 21.23
N ASN A 3 -28.85 3.25 20.94
CA ASN A 3 -27.47 3.72 21.03
C ASN A 3 -27.35 5.11 20.37
N PHE A 4 -26.73 6.08 21.03
CA PHE A 4 -26.45 7.44 20.48
C PHE A 4 -25.78 7.35 19.10
N ARG A 5 -24.91 6.37 18.94
CA ARG A 5 -24.20 6.03 17.71
C ARG A 5 -25.16 5.65 16.58
N ASP A 6 -26.15 4.80 16.83
CA ASP A 6 -27.16 4.41 15.83
C ASP A 6 -28.08 5.58 15.46
N ARG A 7 -28.38 6.47 16.40
CA ARG A 7 -29.12 7.71 16.12
C ARG A 7 -28.29 8.71 15.32
N LEU A 8 -27.01 8.83 15.61
CA LEU A 8 -26.08 9.69 14.87
C LEU A 8 -25.91 9.16 13.43
N PHE A 9 -25.67 7.88 13.26
CA PHE A 9 -25.60 7.25 11.94
C PHE A 9 -26.89 7.46 11.14
N ARG A 10 -28.06 7.24 11.72
CA ARG A 10 -29.36 7.48 11.03
C ARG A 10 -29.59 8.93 10.65
N ARG A 11 -29.20 9.90 11.50
CA ARG A 11 -29.28 11.33 11.17
C ARG A 11 -28.36 11.71 10.04
N ILE A 12 -27.15 11.21 10.04
CA ILE A 12 -26.16 11.49 9.02
C ILE A 12 -26.49 10.77 7.72
N ALA A 13 -26.99 9.54 7.78
CA ALA A 13 -27.54 8.85 6.63
C ALA A 13 -28.68 9.66 5.97
N ALA A 14 -29.55 10.25 6.75
CA ALA A 14 -30.62 11.14 6.24
C ALA A 14 -30.07 12.42 5.60
N MET A 15 -29.05 13.04 6.19
CA MET A 15 -28.42 14.25 5.65
C MET A 15 -27.59 13.96 4.39
N GLN A 16 -26.96 12.81 4.29
CA GLN A 16 -26.14 12.44 3.14
C GLN A 16 -26.94 11.80 2.01
N ASN A 17 -28.07 11.15 2.28
CA ASN A 17 -29.01 10.73 1.24
C ASN A 17 -29.54 11.92 0.43
N ALA A 18 -29.67 13.10 1.03
CA ALA A 18 -29.99 14.33 0.31
C ALA A 18 -28.82 14.86 -0.56
N LYS A 19 -27.57 14.60 -0.13
CA LYS A 19 -26.35 15.03 -0.82
C LYS A 19 -25.83 13.99 -1.84
N ALA A 20 -26.10 12.71 -1.62
CA ALA A 20 -25.65 11.58 -2.43
C ALA A 20 -26.39 11.48 -3.77
N ALA A 21 -27.60 12.05 -3.88
CA ALA A 21 -28.31 12.16 -5.15
C ALA A 21 -27.56 12.99 -6.21
N SER A 22 -26.55 13.79 -5.80
CA SER A 22 -25.76 14.66 -6.68
C SER A 22 -24.31 14.23 -6.88
N ASN A 23 -23.83 13.13 -6.28
CA ASN A 23 -22.41 12.82 -6.27
C ASN A 23 -22.04 11.72 -7.28
N LYS A 24 -21.59 12.13 -8.47
CA LYS A 24 -21.11 11.29 -9.58
C LYS A 24 -20.03 10.29 -9.16
N LYS A 25 -19.23 10.59 -8.15
CA LYS A 25 -18.21 9.68 -7.57
C LYS A 25 -18.79 8.47 -6.86
N MET A 26 -19.99 8.58 -6.32
CA MET A 26 -20.68 7.43 -5.70
C MET A 26 -21.36 6.54 -6.76
N GLN A 27 -21.72 7.10 -7.91
CA GLN A 27 -22.12 6.31 -9.08
C GLN A 27 -20.93 5.57 -9.70
N GLU A 28 -19.73 6.16 -9.64
CA GLU A 28 -18.48 5.50 -10.08
C GLU A 28 -17.99 4.43 -9.09
N ALA A 29 -18.29 4.55 -7.80
CA ALA A 29 -18.07 3.48 -6.81
C ALA A 29 -19.05 2.30 -7.02
N ASN A 30 -20.25 2.56 -7.50
CA ASN A 30 -21.17 1.50 -7.97
C ASN A 30 -20.67 0.83 -9.27
N THR A 31 -19.75 1.45 -10.02
CA THR A 31 -19.04 0.82 -11.14
C THR A 31 -17.82 0.02 -10.70
N ALA A 32 -17.30 0.17 -9.49
CA ALA A 32 -16.39 -0.80 -8.85
C ALA A 32 -17.09 -2.16 -8.60
N ASP A 33 -18.42 -2.20 -8.67
CA ASP A 33 -19.24 -3.37 -8.90
C ASP A 33 -18.76 -4.20 -10.12
N GLN A 34 -17.96 -3.63 -11.00
CA GLN A 34 -17.38 -4.33 -12.14
C GLN A 34 -16.36 -5.43 -11.76
N TYR A 35 -15.75 -5.37 -10.61
CA TYR A 35 -14.85 -6.44 -10.14
C TYR A 35 -15.62 -7.64 -9.57
N CYS A 36 -16.81 -7.40 -9.03
CA CYS A 36 -17.77 -8.46 -8.69
C CYS A 36 -18.63 -8.89 -9.88
N HIS A 37 -18.43 -8.31 -11.07
CA HIS A 37 -19.22 -8.59 -12.27
C HIS A 37 -19.09 -10.03 -12.76
N GLY A 38 -18.00 -10.72 -12.41
CA GLY A 38 -17.87 -12.14 -12.66
C GLY A 38 -18.85 -13.00 -11.85
N MET A 39 -19.09 -12.67 -10.59
CA MET A 39 -19.99 -13.40 -9.68
C MET A 39 -21.47 -13.02 -9.85
N ARG A 40 -21.86 -12.57 -11.02
CA ARG A 40 -23.24 -12.14 -11.33
C ARG A 40 -24.12 -13.27 -11.82
N LYS A 41 -24.51 -14.15 -10.97
CA LYS A 41 -25.87 -14.70 -11.05
C LYS A 41 -26.64 -14.10 -9.88
N ASP A 42 -27.75 -13.42 -10.16
CA ASP A 42 -28.73 -13.17 -9.12
C ASP A 42 -29.03 -14.53 -8.48
N PRO A 43 -28.77 -14.69 -7.19
CA PRO A 43 -29.13 -15.94 -6.57
C PRO A 43 -30.68 -16.06 -6.65
N ASP A 44 -31.16 -17.16 -7.17
CA ASP A 44 -32.59 -17.51 -7.10
C ASP A 44 -33.04 -17.74 -5.65
N VAL A 45 -32.23 -17.35 -4.68
CA VAL A 45 -32.43 -17.55 -3.25
C VAL A 45 -32.67 -16.19 -2.58
N ASN A 46 -33.88 -16.07 -2.06
CA ASN A 46 -34.26 -14.95 -1.21
C ASN A 46 -33.92 -15.26 0.24
N LEU A 47 -33.46 -14.23 0.96
CA LEU A 47 -33.34 -14.30 2.42
C LEU A 47 -34.73 -14.43 3.05
N THR A 48 -34.84 -15.17 4.14
CA THR A 48 -36.07 -15.17 4.97
C THR A 48 -36.29 -13.81 5.61
N ASP A 49 -37.51 -13.49 6.03
CA ASP A 49 -37.81 -12.23 6.71
C ASP A 49 -36.94 -12.02 7.96
N ALA A 50 -36.65 -13.08 8.71
CA ALA A 50 -35.75 -13.03 9.87
C ALA A 50 -34.33 -12.66 9.48
N GLN A 51 -33.79 -13.30 8.44
CA GLN A 51 -32.44 -13.00 7.92
C GLN A 51 -32.37 -11.57 7.37
N LEU A 52 -33.40 -11.13 6.63
CA LEU A 52 -33.49 -9.78 6.12
C LEU A 52 -33.51 -8.75 7.25
N ALA A 53 -34.24 -9.01 8.33
CA ALA A 53 -34.25 -8.15 9.51
C ALA A 53 -32.87 -8.05 10.18
N GLU A 54 -32.08 -9.14 10.23
CA GLU A 54 -30.72 -9.12 10.74
C GLU A 54 -29.78 -8.30 9.85
N VAL A 55 -29.91 -8.44 8.53
CA VAL A 55 -29.14 -7.63 7.55
C VAL A 55 -29.45 -6.14 7.74
N HIS A 56 -30.72 -5.76 7.78
CA HIS A 56 -31.13 -4.38 8.03
C HIS A 56 -30.65 -3.85 9.36
N LYS A 57 -30.75 -4.65 10.43
CA LYS A 57 -30.25 -4.27 11.76
C LYS A 57 -28.77 -3.91 11.74
N PHE A 58 -27.96 -4.61 10.95
CA PHE A 58 -26.53 -4.35 10.85
C PHE A 58 -26.21 -3.23 9.86
N TRP A 59 -26.77 -3.26 8.63
CA TRP A 59 -26.35 -2.40 7.52
C TRP A 59 -27.09 -1.07 7.37
N ASP A 60 -28.33 -0.92 7.88
CA ASP A 60 -29.09 0.32 7.69
C ASP A 60 -28.38 1.57 8.22
N LYS A 61 -27.58 1.43 9.26
CA LYS A 61 -26.74 2.51 9.78
C LYS A 61 -25.65 2.95 8.81
N TYR A 62 -25.30 2.11 7.82
CA TYR A 62 -24.31 2.37 6.78
C TYR A 62 -24.95 2.57 5.40
N ALA A 63 -26.26 2.78 5.30
CA ALA A 63 -26.99 2.94 4.04
C ALA A 63 -26.45 4.06 3.14
N PHE A 64 -25.71 5.01 3.70
CA PHE A 64 -24.98 6.04 2.97
C PHE A 64 -23.79 5.51 2.16
N ALA A 65 -23.19 4.39 2.58
CA ALA A 65 -22.04 3.76 1.94
C ALA A 65 -22.43 2.49 1.18
N TYR A 66 -23.46 1.78 1.64
CA TYR A 66 -23.80 0.46 1.15
C TYR A 66 -25.32 0.26 1.00
N LYS A 67 -25.78 0.22 -0.25
CA LYS A 67 -27.21 0.07 -0.59
C LYS A 67 -27.61 -1.35 -1.00
N ASN A 68 -26.64 -2.20 -1.35
CA ASN A 68 -26.85 -3.54 -1.88
C ASN A 68 -26.75 -4.64 -0.81
N ALA A 69 -26.79 -4.29 0.49
CA ALA A 69 -26.57 -5.24 1.56
C ALA A 69 -27.39 -6.54 1.41
N PRO A 70 -28.72 -6.52 1.28
CA PRO A 70 -29.47 -7.77 1.23
C PRO A 70 -29.06 -8.70 0.08
N ARG A 71 -28.67 -8.15 -1.07
CA ARG A 71 -28.27 -8.93 -2.24
C ARG A 71 -26.95 -9.66 -2.03
N THR A 72 -25.95 -9.00 -1.44
CA THR A 72 -24.66 -9.60 -1.14
C THR A 72 -24.80 -10.75 -0.14
N GLN A 73 -25.57 -10.55 0.93
CA GLN A 73 -25.83 -11.59 1.92
C GLN A 73 -26.59 -12.78 1.31
N ALA A 74 -27.61 -12.54 0.47
CA ALA A 74 -28.32 -13.59 -0.24
C ALA A 74 -27.36 -14.40 -1.14
N PHE A 75 -26.52 -13.72 -1.91
CA PHE A 75 -25.56 -14.34 -2.83
C PHE A 75 -24.57 -15.26 -2.09
N PHE A 76 -23.86 -14.74 -1.09
CA PHE A 76 -22.86 -15.54 -0.38
C PHE A 76 -23.50 -16.62 0.51
N SER A 77 -24.70 -16.39 1.03
CA SER A 77 -25.45 -17.42 1.76
C SER A 77 -25.85 -18.58 0.86
N ALA A 78 -26.33 -18.29 -0.36
CA ALA A 78 -26.69 -19.34 -1.34
C ALA A 78 -25.44 -20.13 -1.76
N LEU A 79 -24.33 -19.44 -2.03
CA LEU A 79 -23.11 -20.07 -2.52
C LEU A 79 -22.42 -20.91 -1.44
N SER A 80 -22.30 -20.38 -0.22
CA SER A 80 -21.62 -21.04 0.90
C SER A 80 -22.49 -22.02 1.69
N GLY A 81 -23.83 -21.91 1.58
CA GLY A 81 -24.77 -22.60 2.44
C GLY A 81 -24.84 -22.09 3.88
N ARG A 82 -24.22 -20.90 4.16
CA ARG A 82 -24.16 -20.29 5.49
C ARG A 82 -24.63 -18.84 5.41
N PHE A 83 -25.60 -18.48 6.25
CA PHE A 83 -26.01 -17.09 6.38
C PHE A 83 -25.13 -16.34 7.38
N ASP A 84 -24.73 -15.14 7.01
CA ASP A 84 -24.14 -14.16 7.93
C ASP A 84 -24.51 -12.74 7.46
N PRO A 85 -25.05 -11.88 8.34
CA PRO A 85 -25.42 -10.51 7.97
C PRO A 85 -24.20 -9.63 7.65
N CYS A 86 -22.98 -10.04 8.03
CA CYS A 86 -21.75 -9.26 7.89
C CYS A 86 -20.99 -9.54 6.58
N TYR A 87 -21.52 -10.37 5.67
CA TYR A 87 -20.95 -10.45 4.33
C TYR A 87 -20.85 -9.07 3.70
N CYS A 88 -19.70 -8.76 3.11
CA CYS A 88 -19.32 -7.42 2.71
C CYS A 88 -18.89 -7.40 1.24
N GLU A 89 -19.48 -6.53 0.45
CA GLU A 89 -19.09 -6.35 -0.94
C GLU A 89 -17.65 -5.85 -1.06
N ILE A 90 -16.86 -6.46 -1.97
CA ILE A 90 -15.46 -6.09 -2.19
C ILE A 90 -15.29 -4.62 -2.58
N GLY A 91 -16.25 -4.05 -3.31
CA GLY A 91 -16.25 -2.64 -3.69
C GLY A 91 -16.29 -1.72 -2.46
N LEU A 92 -17.11 -2.06 -1.47
CA LEU A 92 -17.16 -1.33 -0.19
C LEU A 92 -15.81 -1.41 0.54
N MET A 93 -15.22 -2.60 0.61
CA MET A 93 -13.91 -2.79 1.22
C MET A 93 -12.83 -2.01 0.49
N ALA A 94 -12.76 -2.13 -0.84
CA ALA A 94 -11.75 -1.47 -1.66
C ALA A 94 -11.81 0.05 -1.57
N TYR A 95 -13.01 0.61 -1.65
CA TYR A 95 -13.19 2.05 -1.72
C TYR A 95 -13.09 2.75 -0.36
N TYR A 96 -13.68 2.15 0.69
CA TYR A 96 -13.82 2.82 1.98
C TYR A 96 -12.87 2.31 3.06
N MET A 97 -12.50 1.03 3.03
CA MET A 97 -11.83 0.39 4.16
C MET A 97 -10.32 0.21 3.94
N TRP A 98 -9.87 -0.28 2.77
CA TRP A 98 -8.47 -0.59 2.54
C TRP A 98 -7.51 0.56 2.83
N ARG A 99 -7.88 1.79 2.49
CA ARG A 99 -7.06 2.98 2.76
C ARG A 99 -6.76 3.23 4.25
N PHE A 100 -7.53 2.61 5.16
CA PHE A 100 -7.36 2.80 6.60
C PHE A 100 -6.59 1.67 7.26
N TYR A 101 -6.61 0.47 6.71
CA TYR A 101 -5.88 -0.65 7.27
C TYR A 101 -4.69 -1.10 6.42
N ASP A 102 -4.61 -0.66 5.17
CA ASP A 102 -3.45 -0.89 4.32
C ASP A 102 -2.79 0.44 3.93
N GLN A 103 -1.51 0.53 4.14
CA GLN A 103 -0.75 1.72 3.78
C GLN A 103 -0.35 1.62 2.30
N ALA A 104 -1.15 2.22 1.42
CA ALA A 104 -1.00 2.17 -0.04
C ALA A 104 0.40 2.57 -0.53
N GLN A 105 1.12 3.40 0.21
CA GLN A 105 2.49 3.82 -0.11
C GLN A 105 3.50 2.68 -0.15
N TYR A 106 3.25 1.58 0.56
CA TYR A 106 4.13 0.42 0.56
C TYR A 106 3.77 -0.62 -0.52
N HIS A 107 2.58 -0.53 -1.09
CA HIS A 107 2.08 -1.55 -2.02
C HIS A 107 3.01 -1.78 -3.20
N THR A 108 3.49 -0.74 -3.85
CA THR A 108 4.31 -0.84 -5.05
C THR A 108 5.58 -1.65 -4.80
N ALA A 109 6.28 -1.37 -3.70
CA ALA A 109 7.50 -2.09 -3.35
C ALA A 109 7.22 -3.56 -2.98
N PHE A 110 6.15 -3.82 -2.24
CA PHE A 110 5.82 -5.18 -1.79
C PHE A 110 5.14 -6.04 -2.88
N HIS A 111 4.65 -5.44 -3.97
CA HIS A 111 4.18 -6.15 -5.15
C HIS A 111 5.30 -6.56 -6.11
N ASP A 112 6.45 -5.91 -6.03
CA ASP A 112 7.60 -6.28 -6.85
C ASP A 112 8.25 -7.56 -6.30
N LYS A 113 8.25 -8.60 -7.11
CA LYS A 113 8.75 -9.93 -6.75
C LYS A 113 10.24 -9.93 -6.40
N ASN A 114 11.01 -8.95 -6.90
CA ASN A 114 12.43 -8.80 -6.56
C ASN A 114 12.67 -8.50 -5.07
N TYR A 115 11.73 -7.83 -4.39
CA TYR A 115 11.88 -7.50 -2.97
C TYR A 115 11.63 -8.67 -2.03
N ARG A 116 10.97 -9.73 -2.48
CA ARG A 116 10.64 -10.90 -1.65
C ARG A 116 11.90 -11.53 -1.03
N GLU A 117 12.97 -11.65 -1.78
CA GLU A 117 14.23 -12.27 -1.31
C GLU A 117 14.91 -11.46 -0.21
N PHE A 118 14.87 -10.13 -0.32
CA PHE A 118 15.40 -9.25 0.74
C PHE A 118 14.61 -9.33 2.03
N LEU A 119 13.28 -9.49 1.93
CA LEU A 119 12.41 -9.52 3.10
C LEU A 119 12.38 -10.87 3.80
N PHE A 120 12.55 -11.96 3.05
CA PHE A 120 12.23 -13.32 3.51
C PHE A 120 13.34 -14.34 3.21
N HIS A 121 14.60 -13.90 3.17
CA HIS A 121 15.76 -14.72 2.84
C HIS A 121 15.99 -15.95 3.77
N ASP A 122 15.44 -15.94 4.99
CA ASP A 122 15.60 -16.97 6.01
C ASP A 122 14.40 -17.92 6.15
N VAL A 123 13.45 -17.87 5.21
CA VAL A 123 12.32 -18.79 5.11
C VAL A 123 12.32 -19.49 3.75
N PRO A 124 11.65 -20.65 3.60
CA PRO A 124 11.51 -21.28 2.31
C PRO A 124 10.76 -20.39 1.31
N TYR A 125 11.40 -20.06 0.21
CA TYR A 125 10.81 -19.33 -0.92
C TYR A 125 11.35 -19.88 -2.24
N THR A 126 10.69 -19.56 -3.37
CA THR A 126 11.20 -19.93 -4.69
C THR A 126 12.38 -19.04 -5.05
N PRO A 127 13.62 -19.59 -5.17
CA PRO A 127 14.77 -18.77 -5.52
C PRO A 127 14.68 -18.34 -6.98
N ALA A 128 15.03 -17.07 -7.23
CA ALA A 128 15.25 -16.57 -8.59
C ALA A 128 16.68 -16.90 -9.03
N TYR A 129 16.80 -17.33 -10.27
CA TYR A 129 18.10 -17.53 -10.91
C TYR A 129 18.58 -16.30 -11.64
N ILE A 130 17.64 -15.58 -12.26
CA ILE A 130 17.89 -14.37 -13.04
C ILE A 130 16.83 -13.33 -12.72
N HIS A 131 17.27 -12.09 -12.55
CA HIS A 131 16.44 -10.89 -12.50
C HIS A 131 16.71 -10.02 -13.73
N ARG A 132 15.69 -9.44 -14.34
CA ARG A 132 15.81 -8.31 -15.26
C ARG A 132 15.13 -7.10 -14.64
N ILE A 133 15.92 -6.06 -14.35
CA ILE A 133 15.46 -4.85 -13.70
C ILE A 133 15.88 -3.66 -14.57
N ARG A 134 14.91 -2.88 -15.04
CA ARG A 134 15.10 -1.79 -16.01
C ARG A 134 15.93 -2.22 -17.21
N GLY A 135 15.62 -3.41 -17.76
CA GLY A 135 16.30 -3.98 -18.92
C GLY A 135 17.70 -4.51 -18.65
N GLN A 136 18.24 -4.43 -17.43
CA GLN A 136 19.54 -4.97 -17.06
C GLN A 136 19.38 -6.32 -16.35
N TYR A 137 20.30 -7.25 -16.62
CA TYR A 137 20.27 -8.59 -16.05
C TYR A 137 21.15 -8.69 -14.80
N TYR A 138 20.64 -9.43 -13.82
CA TYR A 138 21.32 -9.71 -12.55
C TYR A 138 21.17 -11.20 -12.22
N ASP A 139 22.19 -11.75 -11.59
CA ASP A 139 22.15 -13.13 -11.08
C ASP A 139 21.35 -13.24 -9.78
N GLN A 140 21.28 -14.43 -9.23
CA GLN A 140 20.62 -14.73 -7.95
C GLN A 140 21.12 -13.93 -6.74
N ASN A 141 22.30 -13.32 -6.83
CA ASN A 141 22.91 -12.50 -5.78
C ASN A 141 22.81 -10.99 -6.11
N PHE A 142 21.99 -10.62 -7.10
CA PHE A 142 21.87 -9.26 -7.62
C PHE A 142 23.18 -8.68 -8.17
N GLN A 143 24.12 -9.54 -8.61
CA GLN A 143 25.31 -9.08 -9.33
C GLN A 143 24.94 -8.86 -10.81
N HIS A 144 25.31 -7.71 -11.34
CA HIS A 144 25.07 -7.38 -12.74
C HIS A 144 25.79 -8.37 -13.65
N ILE A 145 25.08 -8.91 -14.64
CA ILE A 145 25.59 -9.84 -15.66
C ILE A 145 25.18 -9.38 -17.06
N SER A 146 25.95 -9.79 -18.06
CA SER A 146 25.56 -9.54 -19.45
C SER A 146 24.36 -10.40 -19.86
N TYR A 147 23.66 -9.98 -20.92
CA TYR A 147 22.61 -10.77 -21.56
C TYR A 147 23.10 -12.18 -21.94
N ASP A 148 24.28 -12.27 -22.58
CA ASP A 148 24.84 -13.56 -22.98
C ASP A 148 25.12 -14.47 -21.78
N ARG A 149 25.58 -13.91 -20.66
CA ARG A 149 25.77 -14.68 -19.43
C ARG A 149 24.42 -15.14 -18.84
N ALA A 150 23.40 -14.30 -18.87
CA ALA A 150 22.05 -14.68 -18.44
C ALA A 150 21.52 -15.84 -19.28
N MET A 151 21.63 -15.73 -20.61
CA MET A 151 21.21 -16.78 -21.55
C MET A 151 21.95 -18.09 -21.33
N SER A 152 23.28 -18.07 -21.24
CA SER A 152 24.09 -19.28 -20.97
C SER A 152 23.71 -19.92 -19.63
N THR A 153 23.41 -19.10 -18.59
CA THR A 153 22.95 -19.61 -17.31
C THR A 153 21.61 -20.35 -17.42
N LEU A 154 20.65 -19.80 -18.20
CA LEU A 154 19.35 -20.45 -18.41
C LEU A 154 19.49 -21.75 -19.20
N GLU A 155 20.31 -21.76 -20.27
CA GLU A 155 20.63 -22.96 -21.03
C GLU A 155 21.23 -24.05 -20.14
N GLU A 156 22.24 -23.71 -19.32
CA GLU A 156 22.87 -24.64 -18.37
C GLU A 156 21.86 -25.21 -17.35
N LEU A 157 20.96 -24.37 -16.82
CA LEU A 157 19.95 -24.80 -15.84
C LEU A 157 18.98 -25.81 -16.43
N VAL A 158 18.40 -25.54 -17.61
CA VAL A 158 17.41 -26.43 -18.22
C VAL A 158 18.04 -27.65 -18.89
N ALA A 159 19.33 -27.59 -19.31
CA ALA A 159 20.04 -28.76 -19.80
C ALA A 159 20.36 -29.78 -18.70
N GLY A 160 20.63 -29.32 -17.50
CA GLY A 160 21.09 -30.16 -16.39
C GLY A 160 20.16 -30.26 -15.20
N ARG A 161 20.05 -29.17 -14.44
CA ARG A 161 19.50 -29.15 -13.09
C ARG A 161 17.99 -29.06 -13.04
N GLU A 162 17.39 -28.27 -13.91
CA GLU A 162 15.97 -27.97 -13.91
C GLU A 162 15.26 -28.53 -15.14
N GLU A 163 14.11 -29.12 -14.96
CA GLU A 163 13.27 -29.55 -16.08
C GLU A 163 12.49 -28.39 -16.67
N LYS A 164 12.20 -27.38 -15.83
CA LYS A 164 11.33 -26.27 -16.17
C LYS A 164 11.63 -25.07 -15.27
N LEU A 165 11.72 -23.90 -15.88
CA LEU A 165 11.79 -22.61 -15.19
C LEU A 165 10.52 -21.82 -15.46
N ILE A 166 10.17 -20.91 -14.54
CA ILE A 166 9.04 -20.02 -14.72
C ILE A 166 9.53 -18.58 -14.87
N VAL A 167 9.07 -17.92 -15.92
CA VAL A 167 9.35 -16.51 -16.23
C VAL A 167 8.14 -15.68 -15.85
N LYS A 168 8.32 -14.68 -14.97
CA LYS A 168 7.24 -13.85 -14.44
C LYS A 168 7.57 -12.36 -14.58
N PRO A 169 6.66 -11.50 -15.04
CA PRO A 169 6.82 -10.05 -14.84
C PRO A 169 6.83 -9.73 -13.35
N THR A 170 7.71 -8.82 -12.92
CA THR A 170 7.79 -8.45 -11.48
C THR A 170 6.73 -7.45 -11.07
N PRO A 171 6.42 -6.40 -11.85
CA PRO A 171 5.22 -5.61 -11.62
C PRO A 171 4.03 -6.34 -12.27
N GLY A 172 3.08 -6.75 -11.48
CA GLY A 172 1.87 -7.38 -11.99
C GLY A 172 1.43 -8.60 -11.20
N GLY A 173 0.15 -8.92 -11.34
CA GLY A 173 -0.51 -10.06 -10.72
C GLY A 173 -1.44 -10.75 -11.71
N GLY A 174 -2.18 -11.74 -11.22
CA GLY A 174 -3.19 -12.41 -12.03
C GLY A 174 -2.64 -13.40 -13.06
N GLY A 175 -1.36 -13.78 -12.97
CA GLY A 175 -0.75 -14.77 -13.87
C GLY A 175 -0.57 -14.31 -15.31
N ASN A 176 -0.79 -13.02 -15.61
CA ASN A 176 -0.59 -12.46 -16.94
C ASN A 176 0.91 -12.35 -17.26
N GLY A 177 1.29 -12.75 -18.46
CA GLY A 177 2.67 -12.69 -18.93
C GLY A 177 3.59 -13.77 -18.35
N ILE A 178 3.05 -14.77 -17.65
CA ILE A 178 3.83 -15.93 -17.21
C ILE A 178 4.12 -16.84 -18.43
N SER A 179 5.37 -17.24 -18.58
CA SER A 179 5.80 -18.25 -19.54
C SER A 179 6.79 -19.24 -18.91
N PHE A 180 7.14 -20.28 -19.62
CA PHE A 180 7.95 -21.37 -19.07
C PHE A 180 9.07 -21.74 -20.05
N ILE A 181 10.30 -21.73 -19.56
CA ILE A 181 11.47 -22.27 -20.24
C ILE A 181 11.58 -23.75 -19.85
N ARG A 182 11.74 -24.63 -20.82
CA ARG A 182 11.73 -26.07 -20.59
C ARG A 182 13.04 -26.71 -21.04
N ARG A 183 13.30 -27.88 -20.51
CA ARG A 183 14.41 -28.70 -21.00
C ARG A 183 14.23 -28.98 -22.53
N GLY A 184 15.24 -28.63 -23.29
CA GLY A 184 15.28 -28.79 -24.74
C GLY A 184 14.91 -27.55 -25.53
N ASP A 185 14.45 -26.46 -24.87
CA ASP A 185 14.26 -25.18 -25.56
C ASP A 185 15.59 -24.67 -26.10
N THR A 186 15.56 -24.16 -27.31
CA THR A 186 16.71 -23.52 -27.98
C THR A 186 16.95 -22.12 -27.39
N LYS A 187 18.10 -21.54 -27.66
CA LYS A 187 18.45 -20.18 -27.27
C LYS A 187 17.43 -19.16 -27.79
N GLU A 188 16.97 -19.36 -29.01
CA GLU A 188 15.96 -18.52 -29.66
C GLU A 188 14.62 -18.60 -28.93
N GLU A 189 14.15 -19.82 -28.59
CA GLU A 189 12.91 -20.03 -27.84
C GLU A 189 13.00 -19.44 -26.43
N ILE A 190 14.14 -19.56 -25.74
CA ILE A 190 14.38 -18.91 -24.46
C ILE A 190 14.29 -17.38 -24.61
N SER A 191 14.91 -16.81 -25.63
CA SER A 191 14.83 -15.37 -25.92
C SER A 191 13.40 -14.91 -26.15
N GLU A 192 12.60 -15.66 -26.91
CA GLU A 192 11.18 -15.33 -27.16
C GLU A 192 10.38 -15.25 -25.87
N HIS A 193 10.63 -16.13 -24.90
CA HIS A 193 9.98 -16.05 -23.58
C HIS A 193 10.32 -14.76 -22.81
N LEU A 194 11.55 -14.26 -22.92
CA LEU A 194 11.98 -13.03 -22.28
C LEU A 194 11.39 -11.79 -22.97
N ASP A 195 11.31 -11.82 -24.30
CA ASP A 195 10.83 -10.72 -25.14
C ASP A 195 9.29 -10.60 -25.11
N ALA A 196 8.59 -11.70 -24.83
CA ALA A 196 7.14 -11.70 -24.66
C ALA A 196 6.68 -10.83 -23.47
N ILE A 197 7.55 -10.57 -22.49
CA ILE A 197 7.27 -9.67 -21.38
C ILE A 197 7.58 -8.24 -21.81
N LYS A 198 6.53 -7.48 -22.13
CA LYS A 198 6.61 -6.09 -22.61
C LYS A 198 7.16 -5.10 -21.57
N ASN A 199 7.10 -5.44 -20.29
CA ASN A 199 7.71 -4.64 -19.23
C ASN A 199 9.18 -5.01 -19.09
N ASP A 200 10.03 -4.04 -18.81
CA ASP A 200 11.47 -4.27 -18.69
C ASP A 200 11.86 -5.15 -17.48
N ASP A 201 10.97 -5.33 -16.52
CA ASP A 201 11.26 -6.03 -15.28
C ASP A 201 10.62 -7.43 -15.25
N LEU A 202 11.45 -8.44 -15.03
CA LEU A 202 11.02 -9.83 -14.87
C LEU A 202 11.93 -10.58 -13.88
N ILE A 203 11.44 -11.74 -13.47
CA ILE A 203 12.16 -12.69 -12.63
C ILE A 203 12.02 -14.09 -13.23
N ILE A 204 13.10 -14.86 -13.21
CA ILE A 204 13.13 -16.26 -13.68
C ILE A 204 13.45 -17.14 -12.48
N GLU A 205 12.48 -17.97 -12.12
CA GLU A 205 12.52 -18.78 -10.91
C GLU A 205 12.49 -20.27 -11.23
N ARG A 206 12.93 -21.06 -10.26
CA ARG A 206 12.69 -22.50 -10.24
C ARG A 206 11.18 -22.79 -10.27
N PHE A 207 10.76 -23.73 -11.10
CA PHE A 207 9.41 -24.26 -11.05
C PHE A 207 9.26 -25.23 -9.87
N VAL A 208 8.28 -24.99 -8.99
CA VAL A 208 8.02 -25.85 -7.85
C VAL A 208 7.14 -27.02 -8.26
N LYS A 209 7.60 -28.24 -8.04
CA LYS A 209 6.76 -29.44 -8.16
C LYS A 209 5.93 -29.59 -6.89
N ALA A 210 4.60 -29.65 -7.06
CA ALA A 210 3.69 -29.76 -5.93
C ALA A 210 3.71 -31.15 -5.28
N HIS A 211 3.49 -31.19 -3.97
CA HIS A 211 3.27 -32.45 -3.25
C HIS A 211 2.13 -33.27 -3.91
N PRO A 212 2.19 -34.62 -3.93
CA PRO A 212 1.17 -35.45 -4.57
C PRO A 212 -0.28 -35.15 -4.17
N SER A 213 -0.53 -34.76 -2.92
CA SER A 213 -1.87 -34.38 -2.46
C SER A 213 -2.42 -33.11 -3.14
N PHE A 214 -1.57 -32.22 -3.62
CA PHE A 214 -1.93 -31.04 -4.41
C PHE A 214 -1.98 -31.35 -5.89
N ALA A 215 -0.99 -32.07 -6.41
CA ALA A 215 -0.92 -32.46 -7.81
C ALA A 215 -2.10 -33.32 -8.25
N ALA A 216 -2.73 -34.05 -7.34
CA ALA A 216 -3.93 -34.86 -7.59
C ALA A 216 -5.10 -34.08 -8.19
N ALA A 217 -5.19 -32.77 -7.90
CA ALA A 217 -6.29 -31.92 -8.39
C ALA A 217 -6.12 -31.53 -9.87
N ASN A 218 -4.93 -31.11 -10.24
CA ASN A 218 -4.55 -30.83 -11.63
C ASN A 218 -3.02 -30.98 -11.75
N PRO A 219 -2.53 -32.09 -12.33
CA PRO A 219 -1.10 -32.37 -12.39
C PRO A 219 -0.32 -31.43 -13.31
N THR A 220 -1.01 -30.64 -14.15
CA THR A 220 -0.36 -29.70 -15.07
C THR A 220 -0.07 -28.35 -14.43
N SER A 221 -0.74 -28.01 -13.31
CA SER A 221 -0.55 -26.73 -12.62
C SER A 221 0.10 -26.90 -11.24
N LEU A 222 0.64 -25.82 -10.70
CA LEU A 222 1.27 -25.83 -9.37
C LEU A 222 0.28 -26.22 -8.27
N ASN A 223 -0.95 -25.75 -8.32
CA ASN A 223 -1.98 -25.89 -7.28
C ASN A 223 -1.46 -25.47 -5.90
N SER A 224 -1.70 -24.24 -5.51
CA SER A 224 -1.16 -23.63 -4.30
C SER A 224 -2.20 -23.39 -3.22
N LEU A 225 -1.75 -23.03 -2.03
CA LEU A 225 -2.60 -22.48 -0.98
C LEU A 225 -2.57 -20.95 -1.03
N ARG A 226 -3.75 -20.33 -1.06
CA ARG A 226 -3.88 -18.93 -0.67
C ARG A 226 -4.30 -18.86 0.78
N ILE A 227 -3.42 -18.31 1.62
CA ILE A 227 -3.69 -18.15 3.05
C ILE A 227 -3.88 -16.67 3.32
N VAL A 228 -5.06 -16.31 3.82
CA VAL A 228 -5.40 -14.93 4.17
C VAL A 228 -5.21 -14.72 5.65
N THR A 229 -4.39 -13.76 6.01
CA THR A 229 -4.10 -13.40 7.40
C THR A 229 -4.50 -11.96 7.68
N PHE A 230 -4.98 -11.70 8.89
CA PHE A 230 -5.33 -10.37 9.35
C PHE A 230 -4.69 -10.08 10.71
N MET A 231 -3.94 -8.99 10.78
CA MET A 231 -3.28 -8.54 12.01
C MET A 231 -4.12 -7.47 12.69
N TYR A 232 -4.45 -7.70 13.95
CA TYR A 232 -5.21 -6.76 14.76
C TYR A 232 -4.73 -6.82 16.21
N ASP A 233 -4.37 -5.68 16.78
CA ASP A 233 -3.82 -5.55 18.12
C ASP A 233 -2.60 -6.45 18.40
N GLY A 234 -1.74 -6.64 17.39
CA GLY A 234 -0.55 -7.49 17.47
C GLY A 234 -0.83 -8.99 17.33
N GLU A 235 -2.08 -9.40 17.21
CA GLU A 235 -2.46 -10.80 16.98
C GLU A 235 -2.73 -11.04 15.48
N ILE A 236 -2.28 -12.19 14.98
CA ILE A 236 -2.51 -12.60 13.58
C ILE A 236 -3.55 -13.72 13.55
N GLU A 237 -4.71 -13.39 12.97
CA GLU A 237 -5.79 -14.35 12.70
C GLU A 237 -5.69 -14.87 11.26
N VAL A 238 -5.88 -16.17 11.07
CA VAL A 238 -6.06 -16.77 9.74
C VAL A 238 -7.52 -16.68 9.36
N ILE A 239 -7.82 -15.85 8.37
CA ILE A 239 -9.18 -15.61 7.90
C ILE A 239 -9.67 -16.77 7.04
N ALA A 240 -8.82 -17.19 6.11
CA ALA A 240 -9.15 -18.29 5.20
C ALA A 240 -7.90 -19.04 4.75
N VAL A 241 -8.05 -20.32 4.50
CA VAL A 241 -7.12 -21.17 3.75
C VAL A 241 -7.88 -21.68 2.53
N LEU A 242 -7.38 -21.37 1.35
CA LEU A 242 -7.98 -21.72 0.08
C LEU A 242 -7.00 -22.58 -0.72
N PHE A 243 -7.45 -23.74 -1.17
CA PHE A 243 -6.75 -24.56 -2.14
C PHE A 243 -7.11 -24.05 -3.54
N ARG A 244 -6.14 -23.48 -4.24
CA ARG A 244 -6.28 -22.96 -5.59
C ARG A 244 -5.81 -24.00 -6.59
N MET A 245 -6.61 -24.21 -7.60
CA MET A 245 -6.38 -25.20 -8.66
C MET A 245 -6.49 -24.51 -10.02
N GLY A 246 -5.53 -24.79 -10.89
CA GLY A 246 -5.55 -24.28 -12.24
C GLY A 246 -6.68 -24.88 -13.08
N ALA A 247 -7.16 -24.13 -14.06
CA ALA A 247 -8.07 -24.68 -15.07
C ALA A 247 -7.44 -25.87 -15.79
N VAL A 248 -8.27 -26.75 -16.34
CA VAL A 248 -7.79 -27.93 -17.09
C VAL A 248 -6.86 -27.49 -18.20
N SER A 249 -5.72 -28.19 -18.33
CA SER A 249 -4.68 -27.91 -19.31
C SER A 249 -3.95 -26.54 -19.15
N LYS A 250 -4.15 -25.85 -18.02
CA LYS A 250 -3.38 -24.66 -17.68
C LYS A 250 -2.28 -25.00 -16.67
N GLU A 251 -1.13 -24.35 -16.83
CA GLU A 251 0.05 -24.58 -15.96
C GLU A 251 0.07 -23.64 -14.73
N VAL A 252 -0.78 -22.63 -14.72
CA VAL A 252 -0.94 -21.67 -13.61
C VAL A 252 -2.28 -21.87 -12.92
N ASP A 253 -2.30 -21.72 -11.60
CA ASP A 253 -3.48 -21.87 -10.74
C ASP A 253 -4.25 -20.56 -10.54
N ASN A 254 -4.24 -19.71 -11.58
CA ASN A 254 -4.84 -18.40 -11.47
C ASN A 254 -6.37 -18.44 -11.52
N PHE A 255 -6.98 -17.92 -10.47
CA PHE A 255 -8.42 -17.83 -10.29
C PHE A 255 -9.13 -17.05 -11.42
N THR A 256 -8.56 -15.92 -11.85
CA THR A 256 -9.14 -15.08 -12.90
C THR A 256 -9.03 -15.69 -14.30
N GLN A 257 -8.22 -16.74 -14.47
CA GLN A 257 -8.06 -17.49 -15.74
C GLN A 257 -8.83 -18.80 -15.77
N GLY A 258 -9.86 -18.93 -14.96
CA GLY A 258 -10.73 -20.10 -14.90
C GLY A 258 -10.30 -21.15 -13.87
N GLY A 259 -9.37 -20.81 -12.98
CA GLY A 259 -9.02 -21.63 -11.82
C GLY A 259 -10.18 -21.74 -10.83
N VAL A 260 -10.15 -22.78 -10.01
CA VAL A 260 -11.14 -23.07 -8.96
C VAL A 260 -10.46 -22.98 -7.59
N ALA A 261 -11.15 -22.38 -6.62
CA ALA A 261 -10.70 -22.32 -5.23
C ALA A 261 -11.64 -23.14 -4.33
N CYS A 262 -11.06 -23.95 -3.45
CA CYS A 262 -11.79 -24.74 -2.46
C CYS A 262 -11.33 -24.34 -1.06
N GLY A 263 -12.26 -24.17 -0.12
CA GLY A 263 -11.92 -23.92 1.27
C GLY A 263 -11.24 -25.12 1.91
N VAL A 264 -10.29 -24.87 2.83
CA VAL A 264 -9.55 -25.90 3.56
C VAL A 264 -9.71 -25.69 5.06
N SER A 265 -10.02 -26.75 5.79
CA SER A 265 -10.10 -26.74 7.25
C SER A 265 -8.72 -26.64 7.90
N GLU A 266 -8.67 -26.34 9.21
CA GLU A 266 -7.43 -26.35 9.99
C GLU A 266 -6.71 -27.72 9.95
N GLY A 267 -7.44 -28.82 9.82
CA GLY A 267 -6.90 -30.18 9.67
C GLY A 267 -6.42 -30.51 8.25
N GLY A 268 -6.43 -29.56 7.32
CA GLY A 268 -6.00 -29.76 5.93
C GLY A 268 -7.02 -30.45 5.04
N VAL A 269 -8.26 -30.61 5.47
CA VAL A 269 -9.32 -31.28 4.70
C VAL A 269 -10.07 -30.25 3.84
N CYS A 270 -10.18 -30.53 2.57
CA CYS A 270 -10.97 -29.73 1.63
C CYS A 270 -12.46 -29.72 1.99
N MET A 271 -13.14 -28.61 1.75
CA MET A 271 -14.61 -28.53 1.76
C MET A 271 -15.20 -29.40 0.62
N ASP A 272 -16.49 -29.62 0.67
CA ASP A 272 -17.18 -30.49 -0.30
C ASP A 272 -17.29 -29.85 -1.70
N TYR A 273 -16.94 -28.59 -1.84
CA TYR A 273 -17.07 -27.85 -3.10
C TYR A 273 -15.94 -26.85 -3.31
N GLY A 274 -15.73 -26.49 -4.56
CA GLY A 274 -14.94 -25.35 -4.99
C GLY A 274 -15.79 -24.31 -5.70
N VAL A 275 -15.24 -23.09 -5.84
CA VAL A 275 -15.86 -21.97 -6.55
C VAL A 275 -14.87 -21.41 -7.56
N ASP A 276 -15.38 -20.92 -8.70
CA ASP A 276 -14.58 -20.16 -9.66
C ASP A 276 -14.75 -18.65 -9.51
N HIS A 277 -14.02 -17.89 -10.29
CA HIS A 277 -14.10 -16.42 -10.32
C HIS A 277 -15.51 -15.88 -10.65
N TRP A 278 -16.33 -16.68 -11.33
CA TRP A 278 -17.69 -16.32 -11.76
C TRP A 278 -18.77 -16.65 -10.71
N GLY A 279 -18.38 -17.25 -9.58
CA GLY A 279 -19.30 -17.73 -8.55
C GLY A 279 -20.01 -19.04 -8.93
N ASN A 280 -19.48 -19.78 -9.89
CA ASN A 280 -19.99 -21.13 -10.13
C ASN A 280 -19.45 -22.07 -9.05
N ARG A 281 -20.34 -22.94 -8.53
CA ARG A 281 -20.00 -23.97 -7.56
C ARG A 281 -19.77 -25.31 -8.25
N TYR A 282 -18.74 -26.02 -7.81
CA TYR A 282 -18.32 -27.32 -8.32
C TYR A 282 -18.15 -28.30 -7.18
N ASP A 283 -18.86 -29.44 -7.20
CA ASP A 283 -18.61 -30.55 -6.27
C ASP A 283 -17.42 -31.40 -6.74
N VAL A 284 -17.12 -31.32 -8.03
CA VAL A 284 -15.98 -31.98 -8.69
C VAL A 284 -15.28 -30.96 -9.58
N HIS A 285 -13.99 -30.83 -9.44
CA HIS A 285 -13.19 -29.96 -10.31
C HIS A 285 -13.31 -30.44 -11.79
N PRO A 286 -13.26 -29.55 -12.78
CA PRO A 286 -13.33 -29.94 -14.20
C PRO A 286 -12.31 -31.00 -14.66
N SER A 287 -11.20 -31.20 -13.91
CA SER A 287 -10.24 -32.30 -14.11
C SER A 287 -10.76 -33.67 -13.66
N GLY A 288 -11.92 -33.76 -13.01
CA GLY A 288 -12.45 -34.96 -12.38
C GLY A 288 -12.07 -35.14 -10.91
N PHE A 289 -11.30 -34.22 -10.34
CA PHE A 289 -10.91 -34.26 -8.92
C PHE A 289 -12.10 -33.94 -8.01
N ARG A 290 -12.32 -34.81 -7.00
CA ARG A 290 -13.34 -34.62 -5.97
C ARG A 290 -12.77 -33.88 -4.77
N PHE A 291 -13.46 -32.81 -4.34
CA PHE A 291 -13.06 -32.01 -3.19
C PHE A 291 -13.34 -32.71 -1.86
N ALA A 292 -14.56 -33.27 -1.72
CA ALA A 292 -15.05 -33.82 -0.47
C ALA A 292 -14.11 -34.86 0.13
N GLY A 293 -13.64 -34.58 1.36
CA GLY A 293 -12.80 -35.49 2.14
C GLY A 293 -11.34 -35.55 1.68
N HIS A 294 -10.92 -34.84 0.62
CA HIS A 294 -9.52 -34.82 0.22
C HIS A 294 -8.68 -34.08 1.25
N LYS A 295 -7.59 -34.71 1.67
CA LYS A 295 -6.66 -34.16 2.68
C LYS A 295 -5.38 -33.70 2.02
N LEU A 296 -5.05 -32.43 2.20
CA LEU A 296 -3.80 -31.81 1.78
C LEU A 296 -2.73 -31.99 2.86
N TYR A 297 -1.52 -32.29 2.43
CA TYR A 297 -0.35 -32.40 3.31
C TYR A 297 0.23 -31.02 3.63
N GLY A 298 0.77 -30.82 4.84
CA GLY A 298 1.57 -29.67 5.22
C GLY A 298 0.80 -28.33 5.33
N VAL A 299 -0.55 -28.35 5.43
CA VAL A 299 -1.36 -27.14 5.56
C VAL A 299 -1.05 -26.38 6.86
N ASP A 300 -0.81 -27.09 7.95
CA ASP A 300 -0.40 -26.54 9.25
C ASP A 300 0.94 -25.81 9.15
N GLN A 301 1.91 -26.37 8.45
CA GLN A 301 3.22 -25.75 8.18
C GLN A 301 3.07 -24.51 7.30
N ALA A 302 2.22 -24.56 6.28
CA ALA A 302 1.94 -23.41 5.42
C ALA A 302 1.27 -22.26 6.19
N VAL A 303 0.33 -22.59 7.09
CA VAL A 303 -0.32 -21.61 7.98
C VAL A 303 0.69 -21.00 8.96
N ALA A 304 1.57 -21.82 9.55
CA ALA A 304 2.63 -21.31 10.44
C ALA A 304 3.60 -20.39 9.68
N LEU A 305 3.96 -20.75 8.45
CA LEU A 305 4.79 -19.92 7.58
C LEU A 305 4.09 -18.57 7.29
N ALA A 306 2.82 -18.57 6.89
CA ALA A 306 2.06 -17.36 6.60
C ALA A 306 2.00 -16.39 7.79
N LYS A 307 1.82 -16.91 9.02
CA LYS A 307 1.86 -16.10 10.25
C LYS A 307 3.25 -15.50 10.48
N LYS A 308 4.30 -16.32 10.41
CA LYS A 308 5.70 -15.88 10.56
C LYS A 308 6.08 -14.78 9.54
N LEU A 309 5.60 -14.90 8.31
CA LEU A 309 5.82 -13.91 7.28
C LEU A 309 5.08 -12.59 7.61
N HIS A 310 3.84 -12.67 8.10
CA HIS A 310 3.04 -11.49 8.43
C HIS A 310 3.59 -10.71 9.64
N GLU A 311 4.18 -11.38 10.61
CA GLU A 311 4.84 -10.74 11.77
C GLU A 311 5.94 -9.75 11.35
N ARG A 312 6.58 -9.96 10.20
CA ARG A 312 7.68 -9.12 9.69
C ARG A 312 7.21 -7.86 8.97
N ILE A 313 5.95 -7.81 8.57
CA ILE A 313 5.38 -6.69 7.80
C ILE A 313 4.12 -6.13 8.46
N PRO A 314 4.21 -5.66 9.73
CA PRO A 314 3.07 -5.23 10.53
C PRO A 314 2.38 -3.97 9.99
N GLN A 315 2.97 -3.29 9.00
CA GLN A 315 2.37 -2.16 8.29
C GLN A 315 1.16 -2.57 7.45
N PHE A 316 1.05 -3.86 7.08
CA PHE A 316 -0.14 -4.40 6.43
C PHE A 316 -1.00 -5.12 7.45
N ARG A 317 -2.27 -4.78 7.52
CA ARG A 317 -3.20 -5.49 8.42
C ARG A 317 -3.77 -6.75 7.78
N GLN A 318 -3.94 -6.75 6.46
CA GLN A 318 -4.41 -7.92 5.71
C GLN A 318 -3.38 -8.31 4.66
N MET A 319 -3.05 -9.59 4.64
CA MET A 319 -2.14 -10.17 3.65
C MET A 319 -2.72 -11.47 3.10
N SER A 320 -2.51 -11.69 1.82
CA SER A 320 -2.75 -12.98 1.16
C SER A 320 -1.42 -13.57 0.70
N TRP A 321 -1.15 -14.78 1.15
CA TRP A 321 0.08 -15.51 0.90
C TRP A 321 -0.19 -16.65 -0.05
N ASP A 322 0.49 -16.70 -1.20
CA ASP A 322 0.48 -17.86 -2.07
C ASP A 322 1.65 -18.77 -1.65
N ILE A 323 1.31 -19.92 -1.10
CA ILE A 323 2.25 -20.89 -0.54
C ILE A 323 2.03 -22.21 -1.26
N ALA A 324 3.10 -22.77 -1.84
CA ALA A 324 3.13 -24.12 -2.33
C ALA A 324 3.65 -25.09 -1.23
N VAL A 325 3.18 -26.31 -1.27
CA VAL A 325 3.84 -27.42 -0.58
C VAL A 325 4.55 -28.25 -1.65
N ASP A 326 5.86 -28.28 -1.61
CA ASP A 326 6.68 -28.95 -2.63
C ASP A 326 6.62 -30.49 -2.54
N GLU A 327 7.21 -31.17 -3.50
CA GLU A 327 7.26 -32.64 -3.57
C GLU A 327 7.85 -33.30 -2.30
N ASN A 328 8.68 -32.59 -1.54
CA ASN A 328 9.28 -33.03 -0.29
C ASN A 328 8.45 -32.67 0.95
N GLY A 329 7.28 -32.02 0.76
CA GLY A 329 6.40 -31.60 1.82
C GLY A 329 6.79 -30.27 2.48
N VAL A 330 7.70 -29.49 1.89
CA VAL A 330 8.14 -28.19 2.44
C VAL A 330 7.20 -27.07 1.96
N ALA A 331 6.64 -26.35 2.94
CA ALA A 331 5.84 -25.15 2.64
C ALA A 331 6.75 -24.02 2.17
N THR A 332 6.52 -23.52 0.97
CA THR A 332 7.39 -22.58 0.25
C THR A 332 6.59 -21.35 -0.21
N LEU A 333 7.07 -20.17 0.13
CA LEU A 333 6.45 -18.89 -0.32
C LEU A 333 6.64 -18.71 -1.82
N ILE A 334 5.51 -18.53 -2.52
CA ILE A 334 5.47 -18.23 -3.98
C ILE A 334 5.29 -16.74 -4.23
N GLU A 335 4.30 -16.13 -3.56
CA GLU A 335 3.94 -14.73 -3.75
C GLU A 335 3.29 -14.17 -2.50
N MET A 336 3.48 -12.86 -2.28
CA MET A 336 2.76 -12.10 -1.27
C MET A 336 1.86 -11.07 -1.94
N ASN A 337 0.62 -10.98 -1.47
CA ASN A 337 -0.38 -10.10 -2.02
C ASN A 337 -0.95 -9.22 -0.90
N PRO A 338 -0.51 -7.94 -0.77
CA PRO A 338 -1.24 -6.96 0.03
C PRO A 338 -2.64 -6.79 -0.57
N ARG A 339 -3.67 -6.82 0.23
CA ARG A 339 -5.08 -6.81 -0.18
C ARG A 339 -5.52 -8.14 -0.84
N GLY A 340 -6.03 -9.04 -0.05
CA GLY A 340 -6.67 -10.26 -0.56
C GLY A 340 -7.99 -9.97 -1.29
N GLU A 341 -8.39 -10.87 -2.19
CA GLU A 341 -9.71 -10.85 -2.81
C GLU A 341 -10.76 -11.36 -1.81
N ALA A 342 -11.55 -10.45 -1.22
CA ALA A 342 -12.56 -10.80 -0.23
C ALA A 342 -13.60 -11.82 -0.74
N GLY A 343 -14.13 -11.64 -1.91
CA GLY A 343 -15.21 -12.44 -2.45
C GLY A 343 -14.95 -13.95 -2.49
N ILE A 344 -13.70 -14.37 -2.68
CA ILE A 344 -13.36 -15.81 -2.75
C ILE A 344 -13.59 -16.49 -1.40
N TYR A 345 -13.13 -15.89 -0.31
CA TYR A 345 -13.29 -16.52 1.00
C TYR A 345 -14.69 -16.33 1.58
N GLU A 346 -15.43 -15.31 1.19
CA GLU A 346 -16.85 -15.19 1.49
C GLU A 346 -17.67 -16.26 0.76
N ALA A 347 -17.31 -16.60 -0.48
CA ALA A 347 -17.91 -17.68 -1.25
C ALA A 347 -17.78 -19.07 -0.58
N ILE A 348 -16.79 -19.25 0.29
CA ILE A 348 -16.64 -20.45 1.13
C ILE A 348 -17.14 -20.24 2.56
N GLY A 349 -17.95 -19.22 2.83
CA GLY A 349 -18.56 -18.95 4.12
C GLY A 349 -17.59 -18.37 5.17
N ARG A 350 -16.52 -17.68 4.76
CA ARG A 350 -15.62 -16.96 5.65
C ARG A 350 -15.87 -15.46 5.57
N LEU A 351 -15.84 -14.79 6.69
CA LEU A 351 -16.04 -13.34 6.75
C LEU A 351 -14.73 -12.57 6.49
N PRO A 352 -14.78 -11.34 5.95
CA PRO A 352 -13.59 -10.57 5.54
C PRO A 352 -12.51 -10.37 6.61
N PHE A 353 -12.92 -10.30 7.87
CA PHE A 353 -12.03 -10.10 9.02
C PHE A 353 -12.29 -11.15 10.11
N GLY A 354 -12.68 -12.37 9.70
CA GLY A 354 -13.01 -13.45 10.60
C GLY A 354 -14.13 -13.09 11.59
N LYS A 355 -14.02 -13.53 12.81
CA LYS A 355 -15.00 -13.22 13.89
C LYS A 355 -15.06 -11.73 14.27
N ARG A 356 -14.09 -10.93 13.85
CA ARG A 356 -14.03 -9.48 14.12
C ARG A 356 -14.70 -8.63 13.04
N THR A 357 -15.29 -9.24 12.02
CA THR A 357 -15.80 -8.53 10.84
C THR A 357 -16.76 -7.40 11.19
N ALA A 358 -17.75 -7.65 12.06
CA ALA A 358 -18.71 -6.63 12.45
C ALA A 358 -18.05 -5.41 13.10
N SER A 359 -17.11 -5.64 14.01
CA SER A 359 -16.42 -4.55 14.70
C SER A 359 -15.44 -3.81 13.79
N ILE A 360 -14.77 -4.50 12.88
CA ILE A 360 -13.86 -3.89 11.91
C ILE A 360 -14.61 -3.03 10.89
N ILE A 361 -15.73 -3.52 10.37
CA ILE A 361 -16.61 -2.74 9.47
C ILE A 361 -17.07 -1.47 10.19
N ASP A 362 -17.51 -1.60 11.43
CA ASP A 362 -17.98 -0.48 12.24
C ASP A 362 -16.85 0.56 12.47
N GLU A 363 -15.63 0.11 12.76
CA GLU A 363 -14.47 0.99 12.94
C GLU A 363 -14.14 1.75 11.65
N TYR A 364 -13.92 1.03 10.58
CA TYR A 364 -13.38 1.67 9.38
C TYR A 364 -14.40 2.50 8.61
N LEU A 365 -15.65 2.08 8.56
CA LEU A 365 -16.69 2.90 7.97
C LEU A 365 -16.92 4.17 8.80
N PHE A 366 -16.83 4.07 10.12
CA PHE A 366 -16.93 5.23 10.98
C PHE A 366 -15.76 6.21 10.77
N ILE A 367 -14.51 5.72 10.77
CA ILE A 367 -13.33 6.55 10.50
C ILE A 367 -13.40 7.16 9.09
N ALA A 368 -13.82 6.37 8.09
CA ALA A 368 -13.93 6.82 6.70
C ALA A 368 -14.83 8.04 6.53
N PHE A 369 -15.92 8.10 7.29
CA PHE A 369 -16.94 9.11 7.11
C PHE A 369 -16.84 10.27 8.09
N PHE A 370 -16.29 10.06 9.27
CA PHE A 370 -16.37 11.07 10.32
C PHE A 370 -15.03 11.72 10.66
N ASN A 371 -13.92 11.14 10.25
CA ASN A 371 -12.56 11.66 10.55
C ASN A 371 -12.43 12.16 12.01
N GLN A 372 -13.13 11.51 12.93
CA GLN A 372 -13.19 11.91 14.34
C GLN A 372 -12.24 11.04 15.17
N GLY A 373 -11.64 11.65 16.18
CA GLY A 373 -10.76 10.98 17.14
C GLY A 373 -11.44 9.82 17.89
N ALA A 374 -10.69 9.14 18.74
CA ALA A 374 -11.07 7.90 19.43
C ALA A 374 -12.34 7.96 20.30
N ASN A 375 -12.99 9.11 20.41
CA ASN A 375 -14.09 9.36 21.36
C ASN A 375 -15.39 8.58 21.04
N TRP A 376 -15.59 8.17 19.80
CA TRP A 376 -16.76 7.39 19.36
C TRP A 376 -16.79 5.94 19.90
N ARG A 377 -15.68 5.47 20.44
CA ARG A 377 -15.57 4.15 21.08
C ARG A 377 -16.27 4.07 22.42
N TRP A 378 -16.73 5.20 22.91
CA TRP A 378 -17.27 5.37 24.24
C TRP A 378 -18.71 5.82 24.19
N ASP A 379 -19.59 5.11 24.88
CA ASP A 379 -20.86 5.67 25.29
C ASP A 379 -20.59 6.47 26.57
N TYR A 380 -21.17 7.65 26.67
CA TYR A 380 -20.95 8.55 27.79
C TYR A 380 -22.14 9.45 28.07
N ASN A 381 -22.24 9.90 29.29
CA ASN A 381 -23.11 11.00 29.67
C ASN A 381 -22.28 12.30 29.74
N GLU A 382 -22.76 13.31 29.03
CA GLU A 382 -22.13 14.63 29.00
C GLU A 382 -22.83 15.57 29.97
N TYR A 383 -22.08 16.13 30.91
CA TYR A 383 -22.50 17.14 31.87
C TYR A 383 -21.94 18.52 31.50
N ALA A 384 -22.30 19.54 32.26
CA ALA A 384 -21.88 20.91 31.95
C ALA A 384 -20.35 21.07 31.91
N ASP A 385 -19.64 20.41 32.80
CA ASP A 385 -18.19 20.55 33.04
C ASP A 385 -17.38 19.25 32.87
N HIS A 386 -18.04 18.09 32.77
CA HIS A 386 -17.35 16.81 32.71
C HIS A 386 -18.08 15.74 31.91
N ILE A 387 -17.40 14.60 31.73
CA ILE A 387 -17.89 13.39 31.05
C ILE A 387 -17.86 12.22 32.04
N VAL A 388 -18.90 11.39 31.96
CA VAL A 388 -18.99 10.08 32.64
C VAL A 388 -19.06 9.00 31.54
N LEU A 389 -18.06 8.11 31.48
CA LEU A 389 -18.06 6.98 30.55
C LEU A 389 -19.03 5.91 31.07
N THR A 390 -19.90 5.43 30.19
CA THR A 390 -20.95 4.45 30.55
C THR A 390 -20.73 3.10 29.85
N LYS A 391 -20.08 3.07 28.68
CA LYS A 391 -19.78 1.83 27.98
C LYS A 391 -18.61 2.02 27.02
N TYR A 392 -17.71 1.04 26.98
CA TYR A 392 -16.74 0.85 25.92
C TYR A 392 -17.29 -0.12 24.87
N GLY A 393 -17.39 0.32 23.64
CA GLY A 393 -18.07 -0.42 22.56
C GLY A 393 -17.12 -1.07 21.56
N TRP A 394 -15.88 -1.39 21.93
CA TRP A 394 -14.88 -1.85 20.98
C TRP A 394 -14.04 -3.02 21.49
N GLU A 395 -13.63 -3.93 20.60
CA GLU A 395 -12.73 -5.03 20.94
C GLU A 395 -11.27 -4.61 20.77
N ARG A 396 -10.55 -4.44 21.89
CA ARG A 396 -9.10 -4.22 21.94
C ARG A 396 -8.49 -4.96 23.12
N SER A 397 -7.27 -5.49 22.91
CA SER A 397 -6.50 -6.10 23.98
C SER A 397 -6.01 -5.07 25.00
N THR A 398 -5.71 -3.86 24.55
CA THR A 398 -5.36 -2.73 25.41
C THR A 398 -6.27 -1.55 25.13
N VAL A 399 -6.90 -1.03 26.18
CA VAL A 399 -7.80 0.12 26.11
C VAL A 399 -7.22 1.26 26.92
N ARG A 400 -7.11 2.43 26.31
CA ARG A 400 -6.79 3.66 27.00
C ARG A 400 -8.05 4.52 27.13
N VAL A 401 -8.38 4.89 28.35
CA VAL A 401 -9.46 5.83 28.66
C VAL A 401 -9.05 7.22 28.18
N PRO A 402 -9.87 7.95 27.40
CA PRO A 402 -9.55 9.29 26.95
C PRO A 402 -9.60 10.29 28.11
N GLU A 403 -8.72 11.28 28.10
CA GLU A 403 -8.73 12.35 29.10
C GLU A 403 -9.88 13.34 28.89
N LYS A 404 -10.23 13.56 27.62
CA LYS A 404 -11.30 14.50 27.23
C LYS A 404 -12.15 13.93 26.11
N ILE A 405 -13.44 14.25 26.15
CA ILE A 405 -14.41 14.06 25.08
C ILE A 405 -15.14 15.38 24.85
N ASN A 406 -15.23 15.84 23.61
CA ASN A 406 -15.82 17.13 23.24
C ASN A 406 -15.24 18.32 24.01
N GLY A 407 -13.94 18.28 24.35
CA GLY A 407 -13.26 19.31 25.11
C GLY A 407 -13.47 19.22 26.65
N LYS A 408 -14.40 18.40 27.12
CA LYS A 408 -14.71 18.21 28.58
C LYS A 408 -13.91 17.03 29.12
N THR A 409 -13.44 17.18 30.36
CA THR A 409 -12.62 16.16 31.03
C THR A 409 -13.46 14.94 31.40
N VAL A 410 -12.92 13.75 31.16
CA VAL A 410 -13.47 12.48 31.63
C VAL A 410 -13.10 12.30 33.07
N THR A 411 -14.10 12.33 33.95
CA THR A 411 -13.88 12.31 35.41
C THR A 411 -14.38 11.04 36.09
N HIS A 412 -15.26 10.27 35.41
CA HIS A 412 -15.90 9.12 36.03
C HIS A 412 -16.06 7.98 35.00
N ILE A 413 -16.01 6.74 35.51
CA ILE A 413 -16.30 5.51 34.74
C ILE A 413 -17.41 4.75 35.48
N ALA A 414 -18.53 4.54 34.82
CA ALA A 414 -19.68 3.87 35.40
C ALA A 414 -19.49 2.35 35.47
N ALA A 415 -20.32 1.70 36.31
CA ALA A 415 -20.40 0.22 36.37
C ALA A 415 -20.58 -0.40 34.97
N ASN A 416 -20.00 -1.58 34.78
CA ASN A 416 -20.12 -2.37 33.57
C ASN A 416 -19.60 -1.68 32.30
N CYS A 417 -18.81 -0.61 32.42
CA CYS A 417 -18.30 0.15 31.28
C CYS A 417 -17.52 -0.74 30.28
N PHE A 418 -16.80 -1.73 30.74
CA PHE A 418 -16.01 -2.66 29.94
C PHE A 418 -16.62 -4.07 29.84
N SER A 419 -17.83 -4.29 30.35
CA SER A 419 -18.46 -5.61 30.36
C SER A 419 -18.65 -6.21 28.95
N GLY A 420 -18.43 -7.51 28.84
CA GLY A 420 -18.55 -8.24 27.57
C GLY A 420 -17.40 -8.03 26.59
N GLN A 421 -16.28 -7.40 27.03
CA GLN A 421 -15.10 -7.15 26.20
C GLN A 421 -13.95 -8.09 26.57
N ARG A 422 -13.09 -8.41 25.58
CA ARG A 422 -11.87 -9.22 25.77
C ARG A 422 -10.63 -8.35 25.93
N ILE A 423 -10.62 -7.51 26.96
CA ILE A 423 -9.54 -6.55 27.23
C ILE A 423 -8.51 -7.23 28.13
N LYS A 424 -7.23 -7.16 27.75
CA LYS A 424 -6.11 -7.64 28.59
C LYS A 424 -5.57 -6.55 29.50
N ARG A 425 -5.63 -5.28 29.05
CA ARG A 425 -5.10 -4.13 29.79
C ARG A 425 -5.97 -2.88 29.63
N ILE A 426 -6.23 -2.18 30.72
CA ILE A 426 -6.91 -0.88 30.73
C ILE A 426 -5.97 0.16 31.34
N ILE A 427 -5.78 1.27 30.62
CA ILE A 427 -4.97 2.41 31.09
C ILE A 427 -5.92 3.56 31.38
N ILE A 428 -5.97 3.99 32.64
CA ILE A 428 -6.88 5.03 33.14
C ILE A 428 -6.07 6.28 33.48
N PRO A 429 -6.37 7.44 32.88
CA PRO A 429 -5.66 8.68 33.15
C PRO A 429 -6.02 9.27 34.53
N GLY A 430 -5.11 10.00 35.15
CA GLY A 430 -5.28 10.59 36.49
C GLY A 430 -6.38 11.64 36.62
N CYS A 431 -6.96 12.11 35.51
CA CYS A 431 -8.13 12.97 35.52
C CYS A 431 -9.43 12.25 35.92
N VAL A 432 -9.45 10.91 35.85
CA VAL A 432 -10.59 10.09 36.32
C VAL A 432 -10.56 10.05 37.86
N LYS A 433 -11.55 10.69 38.50
CA LYS A 433 -11.61 10.89 39.95
C LYS A 433 -12.36 9.79 40.67
N SER A 434 -13.29 9.13 39.97
CA SER A 434 -14.05 8.03 40.57
C SER A 434 -14.45 7.02 39.51
N TRP A 435 -14.62 5.79 39.92
CA TRP A 435 -15.11 4.68 39.13
C TRP A 435 -15.93 3.74 40.03
N ASP A 436 -16.79 2.98 39.41
CA ASP A 436 -17.49 1.89 40.07
C ASP A 436 -16.58 0.64 40.10
N ASP A 437 -16.49 -0.04 41.24
CA ASP A 437 -15.68 -1.27 41.37
C ASP A 437 -16.10 -2.37 40.39
N ARG A 438 -17.28 -2.25 39.80
CA ARG A 438 -17.82 -3.17 38.78
C ARG A 438 -17.56 -2.74 37.35
N ILE A 439 -16.60 -1.85 37.07
CA ILE A 439 -16.29 -1.39 35.69
C ILE A 439 -15.97 -2.55 34.75
N CYS A 440 -15.39 -3.63 35.27
CA CYS A 440 -15.03 -4.86 34.57
C CYS A 440 -15.91 -6.05 34.98
N ALA A 441 -17.07 -5.84 35.58
CA ALA A 441 -17.97 -6.95 35.92
C ALA A 441 -18.39 -7.69 34.66
N GLU A 442 -18.63 -9.00 34.77
CA GLU A 442 -19.02 -9.90 33.68
C GLU A 442 -17.93 -10.08 32.59
N MET A 443 -16.69 -9.73 32.84
CA MET A 443 -15.58 -10.08 31.96
C MET A 443 -15.10 -11.51 32.25
N GLU A 444 -14.84 -12.27 31.18
CA GLU A 444 -14.34 -13.65 31.27
C GLU A 444 -12.96 -13.71 31.96
N HIS A 445 -12.14 -12.69 31.77
CA HIS A 445 -10.85 -12.49 32.44
C HIS A 445 -10.74 -11.07 32.94
N GLN A 446 -10.24 -10.87 34.15
CA GLN A 446 -9.99 -9.53 34.68
C GLN A 446 -8.76 -8.92 34.00
N PRO A 447 -8.87 -7.71 33.43
CA PRO A 447 -7.75 -7.04 32.78
C PRO A 447 -6.76 -6.49 33.82
N GLU A 448 -5.51 -6.33 33.40
CA GLU A 448 -4.55 -5.50 34.13
C GLU A 448 -5.00 -4.04 34.06
N ILE A 449 -5.23 -3.40 35.21
CA ILE A 449 -5.60 -1.98 35.28
C ILE A 449 -4.36 -1.18 35.67
N THR A 450 -3.91 -0.32 34.76
CA THR A 450 -2.83 0.64 35.01
C THR A 450 -3.43 2.03 35.21
N TRP A 451 -3.27 2.58 36.38
CA TRP A 451 -3.60 3.96 36.69
C TRP A 451 -2.42 4.85 36.36
N LEU A 452 -2.63 5.82 35.48
CA LEU A 452 -1.67 6.89 35.30
C LEU A 452 -1.91 7.88 36.41
N GLU A 453 -0.94 8.05 37.29
CA GLU A 453 -0.96 9.14 38.28
C GLU A 453 -1.20 10.46 37.50
N ASP A 454 -1.89 11.40 38.18
CA ASP A 454 -2.20 12.71 37.61
C ASP A 454 -1.00 13.22 36.80
N ASN A 455 -1.18 13.52 35.52
CA ASN A 455 -0.13 13.88 34.55
C ASN A 455 0.90 14.93 35.03
N ARG A 456 0.72 15.48 36.23
CA ARG A 456 1.66 16.35 36.91
C ARG A 456 2.94 15.65 37.38
N GLY A 457 3.02 14.33 37.32
CA GLY A 457 4.22 13.53 37.65
C GLY A 457 4.99 12.96 36.46
N ILE A 458 4.41 12.84 35.26
CA ILE A 458 5.13 12.41 34.07
C ILE A 458 5.67 13.66 33.39
N VAL A 459 6.89 14.00 33.72
CA VAL A 459 7.64 15.03 32.99
C VAL A 459 8.23 14.35 31.75
N VAL A 460 7.64 14.61 30.59
CA VAL A 460 8.29 14.30 29.31
C VAL A 460 9.39 15.36 29.14
N PRO A 461 10.66 14.96 29.13
CA PRO A 461 11.76 15.93 29.06
C PRO A 461 11.62 16.82 27.83
N ALA A 462 11.84 18.11 27.99
CA ALA A 462 11.81 19.07 26.89
C ALA A 462 13.10 19.04 26.09
N VAL A 463 13.04 19.45 24.83
CA VAL A 463 14.24 19.88 24.11
C VAL A 463 14.71 21.19 24.73
N GLU A 464 15.83 21.18 25.41
CA GLU A 464 16.33 22.38 26.11
C GLU A 464 16.73 23.49 25.16
N GLN A 465 17.49 23.14 24.15
CA GLN A 465 17.99 24.09 23.16
C GLN A 465 17.84 23.55 21.74
N ILE A 466 17.45 24.44 20.86
CA ILE A 466 17.53 24.22 19.43
C ILE A 466 18.50 25.24 18.85
N SER A 467 19.24 24.82 17.87
CA SER A 467 20.14 25.67 17.09
C SER A 467 19.71 25.67 15.63
N GLY A 468 20.09 26.67 14.89
CA GLY A 468 19.73 26.69 13.47
C GLY A 468 20.22 27.93 12.75
N GLY A 469 20.03 27.93 11.46
CA GLY A 469 20.42 29.01 10.57
C GLY A 469 19.97 28.74 9.14
N LEU A 470 20.24 29.67 8.27
CA LEU A 470 19.94 29.48 6.85
C LEU A 470 20.93 28.46 6.24
N ARG A 471 20.39 27.48 5.51
CA ARG A 471 21.17 26.51 4.72
C ARG A 471 20.56 26.37 3.32
N GLY A 472 21.24 26.98 2.36
CA GLY A 472 20.76 26.99 0.97
C GLY A 472 19.41 27.68 0.85
N ASP A 473 18.40 26.95 0.41
CA ASP A 473 17.04 27.40 0.06
C ASP A 473 16.04 27.35 1.23
N GLY A 474 16.52 27.13 2.48
CA GLY A 474 15.59 27.02 3.61
C GLY A 474 16.22 27.26 4.96
N ASN A 475 15.36 27.40 5.97
CA ASN A 475 15.77 27.53 7.35
C ASN A 475 16.00 26.13 7.95
N TYR A 476 17.19 25.89 8.46
CA TYR A 476 17.59 24.63 9.07
C TYR A 476 17.63 24.77 10.59
N ILE A 477 17.03 23.82 11.29
CA ILE A 477 17.10 23.69 12.75
C ILE A 477 17.58 22.30 13.14
N GLN A 478 18.25 22.22 14.28
CA GLN A 478 18.69 20.95 14.88
C GLN A 478 18.67 21.04 16.40
N TRP A 479 18.56 19.88 17.05
CA TRP A 479 18.51 19.74 18.50
C TRP A 479 19.19 18.45 18.95
N GLU A 480 19.48 18.36 20.24
CA GLU A 480 20.00 17.13 20.84
C GLU A 480 18.86 16.11 21.07
N PRO A 481 19.13 14.82 20.88
CA PRO A 481 18.13 13.78 21.14
C PRO A 481 17.74 13.77 22.63
N VAL A 482 16.44 13.56 22.87
CA VAL A 482 15.88 13.47 24.23
C VAL A 482 15.45 12.03 24.46
N GLU A 483 15.95 11.41 25.54
CA GLU A 483 15.64 10.03 25.88
C GLU A 483 14.18 9.88 26.36
N GLY A 484 13.54 8.76 26.05
CA GLY A 484 12.17 8.45 26.49
C GLY A 484 11.06 9.10 25.69
N VAL A 485 11.37 9.79 24.56
CA VAL A 485 10.36 10.38 23.68
C VAL A 485 10.17 9.56 22.41
N THR A 486 8.99 9.62 21.83
CA THR A 486 8.66 8.88 20.61
C THR A 486 8.72 9.73 19.35
N THR A 487 8.38 11.03 19.48
CA THR A 487 8.36 11.97 18.36
C THR A 487 8.73 13.38 18.82
N TYR A 488 9.17 14.19 17.86
CA TYR A 488 9.31 15.63 18.01
C TYR A 488 8.29 16.35 17.14
N HIS A 489 7.64 17.36 17.69
CA HIS A 489 6.72 18.23 16.99
C HIS A 489 7.40 19.59 16.76
N ILE A 490 7.49 20.01 15.54
CA ILE A 490 8.16 21.23 15.09
C ILE A 490 7.13 22.29 14.80
N TYR A 491 7.34 23.47 15.34
CA TYR A 491 6.48 24.63 15.16
C TYR A 491 7.26 25.82 14.65
N ARG A 492 6.56 26.68 13.95
CA ARG A 492 7.07 27.92 13.40
C ARG A 492 6.16 29.08 13.81
N MET A 493 6.73 30.26 13.96
CA MET A 493 6.00 31.48 14.24
C MET A 493 6.66 32.65 13.51
N GLN A 494 5.87 33.53 12.91
CA GLN A 494 6.34 34.85 12.49
C GLN A 494 6.08 35.84 13.64
N GLN A 495 6.84 36.93 13.69
CA GLN A 495 6.69 37.93 14.72
C GLN A 495 5.26 38.50 14.74
N GLY A 496 4.58 38.40 15.89
CA GLY A 496 3.21 38.85 16.07
C GLY A 496 2.12 37.87 15.65
N GLN A 497 2.48 36.64 15.24
CA GLN A 497 1.53 35.57 14.91
C GLN A 497 1.56 34.45 15.94
N GLU A 498 0.58 33.57 15.92
CA GLU A 498 0.57 32.34 16.72
C GLU A 498 1.54 31.29 16.17
N ARG A 499 1.88 30.30 17.02
CA ARG A 499 2.74 29.19 16.63
C ARG A 499 1.97 28.23 15.72
N GLU A 500 2.47 28.05 14.52
CA GLU A 500 1.96 27.10 13.52
C GLU A 500 2.69 25.77 13.65
N PHE A 501 1.95 24.67 13.76
CA PHE A 501 2.52 23.32 13.65
C PHE A 501 2.91 23.04 12.21
N ILE A 502 4.17 22.64 11.97
CA ILE A 502 4.67 22.35 10.62
C ILE A 502 4.98 20.88 10.39
N LYS A 503 5.51 20.16 11.38
CA LYS A 503 5.88 18.75 11.17
C LYS A 503 6.02 17.98 12.48
N ALA A 504 5.59 16.71 12.47
CA ALA A 504 6.03 15.71 13.43
C ALA A 504 7.11 14.82 12.80
N VAL A 505 8.17 14.53 13.53
CA VAL A 505 9.27 13.65 13.12
C VAL A 505 9.54 12.61 14.22
N SER A 506 10.13 11.46 13.85
CA SER A 506 10.45 10.40 14.81
C SER A 506 11.53 10.81 15.80
N SER A 507 11.63 10.12 16.95
CA SER A 507 12.66 10.35 17.97
C SER A 507 14.10 10.21 17.47
N TYR A 508 14.31 9.54 16.35
CA TYR A 508 15.62 9.41 15.69
C TYR A 508 15.99 10.62 14.81
N THR A 509 15.04 11.50 14.56
CA THR A 509 15.24 12.68 13.71
C THR A 509 15.45 13.88 14.59
N THR A 510 16.65 14.44 14.58
CA THR A 510 17.07 15.58 15.43
C THR A 510 17.37 16.84 14.62
N ALA A 511 16.89 16.90 13.39
CA ALA A 511 17.03 18.07 12.53
C ALA A 511 15.86 18.20 11.56
N TYR A 512 15.59 19.42 11.13
CA TYR A 512 14.56 19.72 10.14
C TYR A 512 14.95 20.91 9.27
N LYS A 513 14.65 20.82 7.99
CA LYS A 513 14.81 21.93 7.05
C LYS A 513 13.45 22.40 6.56
N ASP A 514 13.14 23.65 6.84
CA ASP A 514 11.91 24.31 6.38
C ASP A 514 12.19 25.04 5.07
N HIS A 515 11.66 24.48 3.98
CA HIS A 515 11.74 25.09 2.65
C HIS A 515 10.59 26.07 2.39
N ASN A 516 9.57 26.07 3.21
CA ASN A 516 8.36 26.88 3.02
C ASN A 516 8.47 28.22 3.75
N VAL A 517 9.51 28.98 3.45
CA VAL A 517 9.87 30.24 4.08
C VAL A 517 9.99 31.36 3.06
N LEU A 518 9.64 32.58 3.47
CA LEU A 518 9.71 33.77 2.61
C LEU A 518 11.01 34.54 2.87
N ASP A 519 11.58 35.08 1.81
CA ASP A 519 12.79 35.92 1.90
C ASP A 519 12.58 37.16 2.76
N GLY A 520 13.57 37.53 3.52
CA GLY A 520 13.53 38.69 4.41
C GLY A 520 12.79 38.51 5.72
N VAL A 521 11.98 37.44 5.84
CA VAL A 521 11.08 37.18 6.99
C VAL A 521 11.86 36.56 8.15
N LEU A 522 11.60 37.02 9.36
CA LEU A 522 12.12 36.42 10.59
C LEU A 522 11.12 35.38 11.11
N TYR A 523 11.56 34.14 11.13
CA TYR A 523 10.83 33.00 11.68
C TYR A 523 11.44 32.58 13.01
N TYR A 524 10.59 32.27 13.99
CA TYR A 524 10.97 31.63 15.24
C TYR A 524 10.53 30.17 15.19
N TYR A 525 11.45 29.26 15.46
CA TYR A 525 11.17 27.82 15.51
C TYR A 525 11.18 27.33 16.94
N TYR A 526 10.34 26.34 17.19
CA TYR A 526 10.19 25.67 18.47
C TYR A 526 10.09 24.17 18.21
N VAL A 527 10.60 23.36 19.11
CA VAL A 527 10.43 21.91 19.10
C VAL A 527 9.81 21.48 20.43
N ARG A 528 8.82 20.62 20.38
CA ARG A 528 8.29 19.93 21.54
C ARG A 528 8.51 18.44 21.41
N THR A 529 8.91 17.82 22.50
CA THR A 529 8.90 16.36 22.62
C THR A 529 7.47 15.87 22.76
N HIS A 530 7.21 14.68 22.31
CA HIS A 530 5.94 14.01 22.48
C HIS A 530 6.19 12.51 22.71
N ASP A 531 5.59 11.99 23.76
CA ASP A 531 5.52 10.57 24.00
C ASP A 531 4.14 10.06 23.55
N SER A 532 4.13 9.34 22.42
CA SER A 532 2.89 8.80 21.87
C SER A 532 2.32 7.65 22.70
N SER A 533 3.13 7.01 23.56
CA SER A 533 2.66 5.96 24.47
C SER A 533 1.74 6.52 25.54
N CYS A 534 2.03 7.74 26.01
CA CYS A 534 1.20 8.45 26.97
C CYS A 534 0.46 9.67 26.40
N ASN A 535 0.69 10.02 25.14
CA ASN A 535 0.16 11.20 24.46
C ASN A 535 0.41 12.50 25.24
N ILE A 536 1.61 12.60 25.84
CA ILE A 536 2.03 13.76 26.62
C ILE A 536 3.08 14.52 25.83
N PHE A 537 2.95 15.84 25.84
CA PHE A 537 3.94 16.75 25.28
C PHE A 537 4.85 17.28 26.39
N GLY A 538 6.14 17.27 26.15
CA GLY A 538 7.08 18.04 26.97
C GLY A 538 6.86 19.55 26.82
N ASP A 539 7.57 20.32 27.60
CA ASP A 539 7.56 21.78 27.50
C ASP A 539 8.17 22.25 26.17
N TRP A 540 7.96 23.50 25.86
CA TRP A 540 8.51 24.12 24.67
C TRP A 540 10.03 24.30 24.78
N SER A 541 10.76 23.98 23.71
CA SER A 541 12.16 24.42 23.60
C SER A 541 12.27 25.94 23.66
N ARG A 542 13.47 26.44 23.94
CA ARG A 542 13.77 27.83 23.62
C ARG A 542 13.64 28.08 22.13
N ALA A 543 13.21 29.28 21.75
CA ALA A 543 13.07 29.63 20.34
C ALA A 543 14.45 29.84 19.68
N VAL A 544 14.57 29.41 18.43
CA VAL A 544 15.64 29.91 17.55
C VAL A 544 15.04 30.84 16.49
N GLY A 545 15.49 32.07 16.42
CA GLY A 545 15.09 33.02 15.40
C GLY A 545 16.02 32.97 14.20
N ILE A 546 15.44 32.70 13.03
CA ILE A 546 16.17 32.65 11.76
C ILE A 546 15.53 33.65 10.81
N ARG A 547 16.30 34.72 10.45
CA ARG A 547 15.88 35.60 9.36
C ARG A 547 16.28 34.96 8.05
N THR A 548 15.27 34.55 7.31
CA THR A 548 15.46 33.98 5.99
C THR A 548 16.10 35.05 5.10
N ARG A 549 17.27 34.76 4.56
CA ARG A 549 17.84 35.45 3.44
C ARG A 549 18.11 34.41 2.40
N LEU A 550 17.05 34.06 1.68
CA LEU A 550 17.21 33.23 0.50
C LEU A 550 18.18 34.04 -0.36
N SER A 551 19.39 33.52 -0.53
CA SER A 551 20.26 34.12 -1.50
C SER A 551 19.42 34.25 -2.75
N GLN A 552 19.22 35.47 -3.25
CA GLN A 552 18.90 35.64 -4.66
C GLN A 552 20.18 35.11 -5.34
N GLY A 553 20.28 33.77 -5.32
CA GLY A 553 21.33 33.07 -5.98
C GLY A 553 21.13 33.44 -7.43
N VAL A 554 22.01 34.28 -7.93
CA VAL A 554 22.26 34.31 -9.35
C VAL A 554 22.63 32.87 -9.68
N LEU A 555 21.67 32.13 -10.18
CA LEU A 555 21.95 30.78 -10.65
C LEU A 555 22.99 30.96 -11.76
N PRO A 556 24.17 30.36 -11.66
CA PRO A 556 25.22 30.61 -12.63
C PRO A 556 24.71 30.31 -14.04
N ALA A 557 25.04 31.14 -14.98
CA ALA A 557 24.75 30.87 -16.37
C ALA A 557 25.45 29.56 -16.79
N VAL A 558 24.88 28.85 -17.73
CA VAL A 558 25.60 27.75 -18.37
C VAL A 558 26.79 28.33 -19.12
N GLU A 559 27.98 28.16 -18.57
CA GLU A 559 29.18 28.83 -19.06
C GLU A 559 29.61 28.35 -20.45
N GLN A 560 29.56 27.03 -20.65
CA GLN A 560 29.96 26.41 -21.92
C GLN A 560 28.83 25.56 -22.47
N ILE A 561 28.45 25.91 -23.68
CA ILE A 561 27.58 25.06 -24.52
C ILE A 561 28.36 24.75 -25.79
N SER A 562 28.39 23.47 -26.14
CA SER A 562 29.02 22.99 -27.37
C SER A 562 27.98 22.19 -28.17
N GLY A 563 28.25 22.00 -29.44
CA GLY A 563 27.35 21.21 -30.26
C GLY A 563 27.80 21.07 -31.71
N GLY A 564 27.08 20.23 -32.43
CA GLY A 564 27.32 19.95 -33.84
C GLY A 564 26.25 19.08 -34.43
N LEU A 565 26.29 18.91 -35.74
CA LEU A 565 25.41 18.00 -36.45
C LEU A 565 25.70 16.53 -36.06
N ARG A 566 24.65 15.79 -35.75
CA ARG A 566 24.74 14.34 -35.46
C ARG A 566 23.58 13.60 -36.14
N GLY A 567 23.89 12.95 -37.25
CA GLY A 567 22.90 12.23 -38.05
C GLY A 567 21.82 13.19 -38.57
N ASP A 568 20.57 12.98 -38.18
CA ASP A 568 19.36 13.67 -38.61
C ASP A 568 19.02 14.93 -37.81
N GLY A 569 19.94 15.42 -36.92
CA GLY A 569 19.61 16.58 -36.08
C GLY A 569 20.82 17.30 -35.50
N ASN A 570 20.58 18.47 -34.92
CA ASN A 570 21.58 19.26 -34.24
C ASN A 570 21.66 18.84 -32.78
N ARG A 571 22.81 18.37 -32.32
CA ARG A 571 23.06 18.01 -30.91
C ARG A 571 23.83 19.11 -30.21
N ILE A 572 23.34 19.49 -29.03
CA ILE A 572 24.02 20.39 -28.11
C ILE A 572 24.31 19.66 -26.80
N GLN A 573 25.33 20.08 -26.08
CA GLN A 573 25.67 19.61 -24.74
C GLN A 573 26.27 20.73 -23.92
N TRP A 574 26.17 20.63 -22.60
CA TRP A 574 26.64 21.64 -21.65
C TRP A 574 27.11 21.01 -20.35
N GLU A 575 27.86 21.77 -19.55
CA GLU A 575 28.28 21.35 -18.23
C GLU A 575 27.14 21.59 -17.21
N PRO A 576 26.94 20.67 -16.24
CA PRO A 576 25.95 20.85 -15.21
C PRO A 576 26.19 22.08 -14.36
N VAL A 577 25.11 22.79 -14.02
CA VAL A 577 25.16 23.99 -13.15
C VAL A 577 24.69 23.58 -11.76
N GLU A 578 25.51 23.84 -10.76
CA GLU A 578 25.20 23.59 -9.36
C GLU A 578 23.96 24.40 -8.94
N GLY A 579 22.97 23.71 -8.32
CA GLY A 579 21.71 24.33 -7.91
C GLY A 579 20.63 24.37 -9.00
N ALA A 580 20.90 23.89 -10.23
CA ALA A 580 19.87 23.76 -11.24
C ALA A 580 18.95 22.57 -10.94
N SER A 581 17.65 22.75 -11.08
CA SER A 581 16.65 21.66 -11.05
C SER A 581 16.22 21.22 -12.44
N SER A 582 16.41 22.09 -13.45
CA SER A 582 16.14 21.80 -14.85
C SER A 582 16.85 22.79 -15.76
N TYR A 583 16.88 22.48 -17.06
CA TYR A 583 17.42 23.36 -18.08
C TYR A 583 16.35 23.66 -19.11
N TYR A 584 16.30 24.94 -19.52
CA TYR A 584 15.44 25.44 -20.57
C TYR A 584 16.26 25.69 -21.83
N ILE A 585 15.92 25.03 -22.92
CA ILE A 585 16.64 25.05 -24.17
C ILE A 585 15.89 25.92 -25.16
N TYR A 586 16.63 26.81 -25.81
CA TYR A 586 16.12 27.76 -26.79
C TYR A 586 16.88 27.63 -28.10
N ARG A 587 16.19 27.95 -29.18
CA ARG A 587 16.74 27.97 -30.52
C ARG A 587 16.45 29.31 -31.17
N MET A 588 17.30 29.75 -32.09
CA MET A 588 17.13 30.98 -32.86
C MET A 588 17.67 30.73 -34.29
N GLN A 589 16.98 31.19 -35.29
CA GLN A 589 17.54 31.37 -36.63
C GLN A 589 18.08 32.80 -36.76
N GLN A 590 19.05 33.00 -37.66
CA GLN A 590 19.64 34.29 -37.85
C GLN A 590 18.57 35.34 -38.25
N GLY A 591 18.46 36.41 -37.44
CA GLY A 591 17.50 37.48 -37.62
C GLY A 591 16.11 37.24 -37.04
N GLN A 592 15.89 36.14 -36.32
CA GLN A 592 14.63 35.82 -35.60
C GLN A 592 14.83 35.91 -34.09
N GLU A 593 13.71 35.92 -33.35
CA GLU A 593 13.73 35.84 -31.88
C GLU A 593 14.07 34.43 -31.39
N ARG A 594 14.46 34.33 -30.12
CA ARG A 594 14.73 33.05 -29.47
C ARG A 594 13.43 32.31 -29.19
N GLU A 595 13.31 31.12 -29.76
CA GLU A 595 12.20 30.21 -29.53
C GLU A 595 12.54 29.22 -28.42
N PHE A 596 11.65 29.07 -27.44
CA PHE A 596 11.74 28.00 -26.45
C PHE A 596 11.38 26.66 -27.12
N ILE A 597 12.24 25.64 -26.95
CA ILE A 597 12.03 24.34 -27.61
C ILE A 597 11.86 23.19 -26.60
N LYS A 598 12.51 23.21 -25.44
CA LYS A 598 12.43 22.09 -24.49
C LYS A 598 12.85 22.47 -23.08
N THR A 599 12.19 21.83 -22.10
CA THR A 599 12.73 21.70 -20.74
C THR A 599 13.24 20.29 -20.54
N VAL A 600 14.41 20.15 -19.90
CA VAL A 600 14.98 18.86 -19.47
C VAL A 600 15.36 18.96 -17.99
N ASP A 601 15.45 17.80 -17.31
CA ASP A 601 15.82 17.73 -15.90
C ASP A 601 17.30 18.09 -15.65
N SER A 602 17.67 18.23 -14.37
CA SER A 602 19.03 18.62 -13.96
C SER A 602 20.11 17.59 -14.30
N TYR A 603 19.74 16.35 -14.55
CA TYR A 603 20.68 15.28 -14.92
C TYR A 603 20.92 15.20 -16.43
N THR A 604 20.06 15.84 -17.20
CA THR A 604 20.17 15.87 -18.67
C THR A 604 20.99 17.07 -19.09
N THR A 605 22.20 16.83 -19.56
CA THR A 605 23.17 17.85 -20.03
C THR A 605 23.43 17.81 -21.52
N ALA A 606 22.56 17.19 -22.30
CA ALA A 606 22.59 17.17 -23.75
C ALA A 606 21.17 17.13 -24.34
N TYR A 607 21.00 17.70 -25.51
CA TYR A 607 19.75 17.67 -26.23
C TYR A 607 19.98 17.55 -27.73
N LYS A 608 19.17 16.76 -28.42
CA LYS A 608 19.18 16.62 -29.87
C LYS A 608 17.90 17.21 -30.45
N ASP A 609 18.06 18.23 -31.28
CA ASP A 609 16.98 18.87 -32.03
C ASP A 609 16.82 18.23 -33.39
N HIS A 610 15.77 17.47 -33.57
CA HIS A 610 15.42 16.85 -34.84
C HIS A 610 14.57 17.75 -35.75
N ASN A 611 14.09 18.85 -35.20
CA ASN A 611 13.16 19.75 -35.88
C ASN A 611 13.92 20.90 -36.58
N VAL A 612 14.89 20.54 -37.41
CA VAL A 612 15.81 21.46 -38.09
C VAL A 612 15.73 21.28 -39.62
N LEU A 613 15.87 22.41 -40.32
CA LEU A 613 15.86 22.42 -41.80
C LEU A 613 17.28 22.34 -42.35
N ASP A 614 17.43 21.67 -43.47
CA ASP A 614 18.74 21.56 -44.16
C ASP A 614 19.24 22.91 -44.62
N GLY A 615 20.57 23.11 -44.54
CA GLY A 615 21.26 24.32 -44.93
C GLY A 615 21.09 25.52 -43.95
N VAL A 616 20.17 25.42 -42.98
CA VAL A 616 19.85 26.53 -42.06
C VAL A 616 20.85 26.61 -40.90
N LEU A 617 21.27 27.80 -40.52
CA LEU A 617 22.08 28.07 -39.34
C LEU A 617 21.19 28.34 -38.14
N TYR A 618 21.27 27.47 -37.14
CA TYR A 618 20.58 27.62 -35.87
C TYR A 618 21.56 27.97 -34.75
N TYR A 619 21.16 28.90 -33.89
CA TYR A 619 21.85 29.23 -32.66
C TYR A 619 21.08 28.69 -31.48
N TYR A 620 21.77 27.95 -30.61
CA TYR A 620 21.17 27.35 -29.41
C TYR A 620 21.65 28.06 -28.16
N TYR A 621 20.77 28.15 -27.17
CA TYR A 621 21.00 28.74 -25.87
C TYR A 621 20.40 27.84 -24.79
N VAL A 622 21.05 27.80 -23.65
CA VAL A 622 20.53 27.05 -22.48
C VAL A 622 20.49 28.00 -21.28
N ARG A 623 19.44 27.89 -20.49
CA ARG A 623 19.32 28.55 -19.19
C ARG A 623 19.05 27.48 -18.13
N ALA A 624 19.78 27.57 -17.01
CA ALA A 624 19.49 26.76 -15.84
C ALA A 624 18.29 27.37 -15.09
N TYR A 625 17.47 26.52 -14.51
CA TYR A 625 16.33 26.92 -13.69
C TYR A 625 16.38 26.22 -12.34
N ASN A 626 16.13 26.95 -11.27
CA ASN A 626 15.98 26.43 -9.94
C ASN A 626 14.50 26.56 -9.51
N SER A 627 13.81 25.42 -9.42
CA SER A 627 12.39 25.38 -9.06
C SER A 627 12.13 25.77 -7.60
N SER A 628 13.13 25.63 -6.71
CA SER A 628 12.99 25.95 -5.28
C SER A 628 12.90 27.45 -5.03
N CYS A 629 13.54 28.27 -5.88
CA CYS A 629 13.50 29.72 -5.77
C CYS A 629 12.88 30.43 -6.98
N GLY A 630 12.46 29.67 -8.01
CA GLY A 630 11.84 30.24 -9.21
C GLY A 630 12.78 31.05 -10.10
N VAL A 631 14.10 30.89 -9.96
CA VAL A 631 15.12 31.70 -10.63
C VAL A 631 15.62 31.01 -11.89
N LEU A 632 15.61 31.74 -12.99
CA LEU A 632 16.32 31.38 -14.23
C LEU A 632 17.69 32.06 -14.26
N SER A 633 18.73 31.30 -14.62
CA SER A 633 20.07 31.86 -14.86
C SER A 633 20.06 32.85 -16.01
N ASP A 634 21.15 33.61 -16.14
CA ASP A 634 21.44 34.31 -17.40
C ASP A 634 21.60 33.31 -18.56
N TRP A 635 21.59 33.83 -19.76
CA TRP A 635 21.73 33.07 -21.00
C TRP A 635 23.15 32.47 -21.12
N SER A 636 23.26 31.24 -21.57
CA SER A 636 24.53 30.70 -22.05
C SER A 636 25.03 31.48 -23.25
N ARG A 637 26.32 31.34 -23.56
CA ARG A 637 26.82 31.73 -24.90
C ARG A 637 26.09 30.91 -25.95
N ALA A 638 25.94 31.47 -27.16
CA ALA A 638 25.33 30.77 -28.27
C ALA A 638 26.28 29.72 -28.86
N VAL A 639 25.74 28.57 -29.24
CA VAL A 639 26.40 27.66 -30.17
C VAL A 639 25.67 27.66 -31.53
N GLY A 640 26.37 28.02 -32.58
CA GLY A 640 25.83 28.02 -33.93
C GLY A 640 26.08 26.69 -34.64
N ILE A 641 25.05 26.05 -35.14
CA ILE A 641 25.15 24.81 -35.88
C ILE A 641 24.41 24.96 -37.22
N ARG A 642 25.16 24.79 -38.32
CA ARG A 642 24.56 24.74 -39.67
C ARG A 642 24.19 23.33 -39.96
N THR A 643 22.91 23.06 -40.12
CA THR A 643 22.36 21.76 -40.43
C THR A 643 22.77 21.38 -41.85
N ARG A 644 23.27 20.17 -42.04
CA ARG A 644 23.44 19.50 -43.33
C ARG A 644 22.95 18.07 -43.16
N LEU A 645 21.69 17.83 -43.50
CA LEU A 645 21.12 16.50 -43.45
C LEU A 645 21.73 15.68 -44.63
N SER A 646 22.24 14.52 -44.34
CA SER A 646 22.71 13.60 -45.37
C SER A 646 21.54 13.21 -46.26
N GLN A 647 21.66 13.49 -47.59
CA GLN A 647 20.75 12.91 -48.55
C GLN A 647 21.00 11.38 -48.52
N GLU A 648 19.98 10.59 -48.28
CA GLU A 648 20.00 9.17 -48.58
C GLU A 648 20.30 9.03 -50.09
N ASN A 649 21.39 8.37 -50.45
CA ASN A 649 21.70 7.95 -51.79
C ASN A 649 20.62 6.99 -52.28
N SER A 650 19.61 7.51 -52.97
CA SER A 650 18.80 6.69 -53.87
C SER A 650 19.68 6.34 -55.09
N GLY A 651 20.51 5.35 -54.92
CA GLY A 651 21.19 4.71 -56.04
C GLY A 651 20.17 3.95 -56.87
N THR A 652 19.70 4.57 -57.94
CA THR A 652 19.12 3.84 -59.07
C THR A 652 20.28 3.19 -59.81
N GLU A 653 20.45 1.88 -59.63
CA GLU A 653 21.11 1.04 -60.61
C GLU A 653 20.27 1.08 -61.88
N ASN A 654 20.84 1.62 -62.95
CA ASN A 654 20.39 1.40 -64.30
C ASN A 654 21.37 0.45 -64.97
N ASP A 655 20.83 -0.70 -65.36
CA ASP A 655 21.44 -1.66 -66.24
C ASP A 655 21.90 -1.01 -67.55
N GLY A 656 23.10 -1.41 -68.00
CA GLY A 656 23.61 -1.32 -69.31
C GLY A 656 24.60 -2.47 -69.55
#